data_8b0f6bf892b8caef1438b12ecf44a1d0
#
_entry.id   8b0f6bf892b8caef1438b12ecf44a1d0
#
_cell.length_a   1.000
_cell.length_b   1.000
_cell.length_c   1.000
_cell.angle_alpha   90.00
_cell.angle_beta   90.00
_cell.angle_gamma   90.00
#
_symmetry.space_group_name_H-M   'P 1'
#
loop_
_entity.id
_entity.type
_entity.pdbx_description
1 polymer ?
#
loop_
_entity_poly.entity_id
_entity_poly.type
_entity_poly.pdbx_seq_one_letter_code
_entity_poly.pdbx_strand_id
1 'polypeptide(L)'
;LVCPGYNADFDGDQMACHLPLSVEAQAEARTLMLSINNILSTKDGKPVAIPSQDMILGSYYLTIVETANDAKVDFTPEEKAANPNAKFDPMKQWKKAEDEMDTSRLHAYTGYDEVMLAYALHEIRIHDFIKVRIPKEDRPDGFNEDDKDLVITTPGRLIFNYAIPRELRFFYKRHEKRVDENGKTYEVVNNGLGITIGKKQMGKLVNDCFKKLGFKATGDLLDSVKALGFHYALVSGISIGIYDVAVPPEKDKILADGDAKVEQIKKFFRRGLMTDDERYRRVVEVWSKKTDEVGAAMKSSMVKFNPLTMMAQSGARGNDNQIRQLAGMRGLIADTSGKTVELPVKANFREGLTVLDYFTSSHGARKGLADTALRTADSGYLTRRLVDVSQDVIVREEDCDVQVLNFDREQSIIASQPEVKNRIMTLKPHLLGAVLDEDVIDRRNGDILLVKGKTLDADDVTLLNHHLVEEIKVIIPSAEGEEAEKQQTFNLGTADAVAEYNRAMRHHLTVHFAGKKLEEDAYDRKGNLVLPKGTEITPEAAETILSSDIPLIKVRMDQMEGVEVSKIEENGQPIESLADRIAGRCPLEDVVNPDTGEIIAKKNEEITDDQAAEIEKHYDKLKVRSILTCRSAHGVCAKCYGRNLAT
;
A
#
# COMPACT_ATOMS: atom_id res chain seq x y z
N LEU A 1 13.79 9.38 6.54
CA LEU A 1 12.89 9.23 5.38
C LEU A 1 13.63 9.24 4.05
N VAL A 2 14.62 10.12 3.88
CA VAL A 2 15.35 10.30 2.61
C VAL A 2 16.57 9.36 2.46
N CYS A 3 17.06 8.75 3.53
CA CYS A 3 18.21 7.85 3.46
C CYS A 3 18.06 6.71 2.43
N PRO A 4 16.90 6.00 2.35
CA PRO A 4 16.73 4.97 1.32
C PRO A 4 16.74 5.51 -0.10
N GLY A 5 16.18 6.71 -0.33
CA GLY A 5 16.13 7.35 -1.65
C GLY A 5 17.52 7.79 -2.15
N TYR A 6 18.32 8.35 -1.27
CA TYR A 6 19.69 8.74 -1.56
C TYR A 6 20.70 7.59 -1.40
N ASN A 7 20.28 6.43 -0.87
CA ASN A 7 21.18 5.38 -0.40
C ASN A 7 22.26 5.93 0.53
N ALA A 8 21.87 6.90 1.39
CA ALA A 8 22.76 7.59 2.30
C ALA A 8 22.83 6.89 3.65
N ASP A 9 24.03 6.81 4.20
CA ASP A 9 24.27 6.42 5.58
C ASP A 9 25.13 7.50 6.30
N PHE A 10 25.51 7.25 7.53
CA PHE A 10 26.24 8.24 8.35
C PHE A 10 27.71 7.84 8.57
N ASP A 11 28.32 7.17 7.60
CA ASP A 11 29.71 6.71 7.63
C ASP A 11 30.70 7.73 7.05
N GLY A 12 30.22 8.90 6.65
CA GLY A 12 31.06 9.97 6.07
C GLY A 12 30.53 10.56 4.77
N ASP A 13 29.28 10.22 4.37
CA ASP A 13 28.62 10.80 3.20
C ASP A 13 28.52 12.32 3.31
N GLN A 14 28.75 13.01 2.19
CA GLN A 14 28.62 14.47 2.09
C GLN A 14 27.38 14.83 1.30
N MET A 15 26.62 15.82 1.82
CA MET A 15 25.46 16.38 1.16
C MET A 15 25.46 17.90 1.20
N ALA A 16 24.91 18.54 0.16
CA ALA A 16 24.73 19.98 0.14
C ALA A 16 23.50 20.39 0.98
N CYS A 17 23.62 21.51 1.68
CA CYS A 17 22.52 22.13 2.42
C CYS A 17 22.06 23.37 1.66
N HIS A 18 20.77 23.43 1.31
CA HIS A 18 20.17 24.54 0.57
C HIS A 18 19.18 25.28 1.45
N LEU A 19 19.28 26.62 1.47
CA LEU A 19 18.33 27.49 2.13
C LEU A 19 17.32 28.01 1.09
N PRO A 20 15.99 27.76 1.22
CA PRO A 20 15.00 28.34 0.31
C PRO A 20 14.90 29.84 0.50
N LEU A 21 15.11 30.59 -0.58
CA LEU A 21 15.17 32.08 -0.53
C LEU A 21 13.81 32.72 -0.87
N SER A 22 13.06 32.20 -1.84
CA SER A 22 11.76 32.73 -2.21
C SER A 22 10.64 32.27 -1.31
N VAL A 23 9.54 33.03 -1.25
CA VAL A 23 8.37 32.68 -0.44
C VAL A 23 7.72 31.38 -0.95
N GLU A 24 7.68 31.20 -2.28
CA GLU A 24 7.16 30.02 -2.94
C GLU A 24 7.99 28.77 -2.56
N ALA A 25 9.32 28.84 -2.65
CA ALA A 25 10.21 27.76 -2.27
C ALA A 25 10.07 27.42 -0.77
N GLN A 26 9.88 28.41 0.11
CA GLN A 26 9.62 28.18 1.54
C GLN A 26 8.26 27.50 1.76
N ALA A 27 7.24 27.88 1.01
CA ALA A 27 5.92 27.24 1.07
C ALA A 27 6.00 25.77 0.61
N GLU A 28 6.67 25.50 -0.51
CA GLU A 28 6.88 24.12 -0.98
C GLU A 28 7.68 23.28 0.01
N ALA A 29 8.75 23.82 0.59
CA ALA A 29 9.53 23.12 1.60
C ALA A 29 8.68 22.72 2.82
N ARG A 30 7.78 23.58 3.27
CA ARG A 30 6.90 23.31 4.41
C ARG A 30 5.74 22.37 4.09
N THR A 31 5.15 22.49 2.90
CA THR A 31 3.96 21.69 2.55
C THR A 31 4.30 20.34 1.94
N LEU A 32 5.35 20.27 1.10
CA LEU A 32 5.70 19.07 0.36
C LEU A 32 6.89 18.28 0.96
N MET A 33 7.92 19.00 1.44
CA MET A 33 9.19 18.34 1.84
C MET A 33 9.25 17.99 3.33
N LEU A 34 8.43 18.58 4.17
CA LEU A 34 8.47 18.31 5.61
C LEU A 34 8.18 16.84 5.89
N SER A 35 9.00 16.21 6.75
CA SER A 35 8.93 14.76 7.03
C SER A 35 7.58 14.30 7.60
N ILE A 36 6.91 15.15 8.38
CA ILE A 36 5.59 14.85 8.95
C ILE A 36 4.52 14.66 7.87
N ASN A 37 4.65 15.35 6.73
CA ASN A 37 3.71 15.24 5.60
C ASN A 37 4.02 14.03 4.69
N ASN A 38 5.15 13.33 4.92
CA ASN A 38 5.62 12.21 4.11
C ASN A 38 5.78 10.93 4.95
N ILE A 39 4.88 10.70 5.89
CA ILE A 39 4.92 9.50 6.75
C ILE A 39 4.63 8.24 5.94
N LEU A 40 3.71 8.32 4.95
CA LEU A 40 3.37 7.20 4.08
C LEU A 40 4.27 7.13 2.85
N SER A 41 4.57 5.91 2.44
CA SER A 41 5.28 5.64 1.19
C SER A 41 4.33 5.73 0.01
N THR A 42 4.72 6.47 -1.03
CA THR A 42 3.99 6.52 -2.31
C THR A 42 4.02 5.20 -3.08
N LYS A 43 4.91 4.26 -2.67
CA LYS A 43 5.05 2.94 -3.29
C LYS A 43 3.89 2.01 -2.93
N ASP A 44 3.53 1.92 -1.66
CA ASP A 44 2.61 0.92 -1.12
C ASP A 44 1.64 1.46 -0.06
N GLY A 45 1.68 2.77 0.22
CA GLY A 45 0.84 3.41 1.22
C GLY A 45 1.12 2.97 2.66
N LYS A 46 2.24 2.27 2.90
CA LYS A 46 2.66 1.86 4.25
C LYS A 46 3.55 2.92 4.88
N PRO A 47 3.56 3.04 6.23
CA PRO A 47 4.43 4.00 6.88
C PRO A 47 5.92 3.76 6.56
N VAL A 48 6.62 4.80 6.12
CA VAL A 48 8.09 4.79 5.91
C VAL A 48 8.80 5.03 7.23
N ALA A 49 8.29 5.96 8.04
CA ALA A 49 8.84 6.32 9.33
C ALA A 49 8.41 5.31 10.40
N ILE A 50 9.06 4.14 10.42
CA ILE A 50 8.83 3.13 11.46
C ILE A 50 10.05 3.11 12.39
N PRO A 51 9.85 3.12 13.73
CA PRO A 51 10.94 2.91 14.67
C PRO A 51 11.73 1.64 14.33
N SER A 52 13.04 1.67 14.54
CA SER A 52 13.95 0.58 14.18
C SER A 52 15.02 0.36 15.24
N GLN A 53 15.74 -0.76 15.14
CA GLN A 53 16.89 -1.10 15.98
C GLN A 53 16.62 -0.88 17.48
N ASP A 54 17.36 0.01 18.16
CA ASP A 54 17.29 0.21 19.60
C ASP A 54 15.92 0.73 20.06
N MET A 55 15.21 1.51 19.24
CA MET A 55 13.86 1.95 19.56
C MET A 55 12.89 0.77 19.66
N ILE A 56 13.01 -0.21 18.76
CA ILE A 56 12.21 -1.44 18.80
C ILE A 56 12.65 -2.34 19.94
N LEU A 57 13.97 -2.47 20.16
CA LEU A 57 14.50 -3.30 21.24
C LEU A 57 14.04 -2.81 22.61
N GLY A 58 14.09 -1.48 22.85
CA GLY A 58 13.61 -0.90 24.09
C GLY A 58 12.09 -1.05 24.28
N SER A 59 11.31 -0.85 23.23
CA SER A 59 9.86 -1.07 23.27
C SER A 59 9.50 -2.55 23.48
N TYR A 60 10.27 -3.46 22.89
CA TYR A 60 10.12 -4.90 23.10
C TYR A 60 10.47 -5.29 24.55
N TYR A 61 11.60 -4.83 25.07
CA TYR A 61 12.00 -5.05 26.46
C TYR A 61 10.95 -4.52 27.44
N LEU A 62 10.38 -3.36 27.17
CA LEU A 62 9.35 -2.76 28.02
C LEU A 62 8.06 -3.60 28.05
N THR A 63 7.71 -4.27 26.95
CA THR A 63 6.44 -5.00 26.79
C THR A 63 6.55 -6.50 26.94
N ILE A 64 7.76 -7.08 27.02
CA ILE A 64 7.98 -8.50 27.31
C ILE A 64 7.59 -8.80 28.76
N VAL A 65 7.17 -10.05 29.02
CA VAL A 65 6.69 -10.47 30.33
C VAL A 65 7.53 -11.64 30.82
N GLU A 66 7.85 -11.66 32.11
CA GLU A 66 8.50 -12.76 32.79
C GLU A 66 7.44 -13.75 33.32
N THR A 67 7.53 -15.02 32.91
CA THR A 67 6.67 -16.10 33.41
C THR A 67 7.50 -17.16 34.11
N ALA A 68 6.93 -17.80 35.11
CA ALA A 68 7.63 -18.82 35.91
C ALA A 68 8.18 -20.02 35.08
N ASN A 69 7.71 -20.19 33.86
CA ASN A 69 8.05 -21.30 32.96
C ASN A 69 8.95 -20.90 31.76
N ASP A 70 9.59 -19.74 31.79
CA ASP A 70 10.38 -19.22 30.65
C ASP A 70 11.62 -20.07 30.30
N ALA A 71 12.02 -20.98 31.18
CA ALA A 71 13.24 -21.77 31.02
C ALA A 71 13.06 -23.10 30.24
N LYS A 72 11.84 -23.61 30.06
CA LYS A 72 11.60 -24.90 29.37
C LYS A 72 10.26 -24.87 28.66
N VAL A 73 10.31 -24.66 27.37
CA VAL A 73 9.13 -24.74 26.54
C VAL A 73 9.35 -25.78 25.44
N ASP A 74 8.94 -27.01 25.73
CA ASP A 74 8.84 -28.09 24.75
C ASP A 74 7.37 -28.37 24.43
N PHE A 75 7.11 -28.91 23.24
CA PHE A 75 5.79 -29.46 22.96
C PHE A 75 5.43 -30.49 24.02
N THR A 76 4.21 -30.40 24.53
CA THR A 76 3.70 -31.52 25.33
C THR A 76 3.65 -32.79 24.47
N PRO A 77 3.81 -33.99 25.06
CA PRO A 77 3.71 -35.24 24.30
C PRO A 77 2.43 -35.37 23.48
N GLU A 78 1.34 -34.74 23.96
CA GLU A 78 0.02 -34.70 23.32
C GLU A 78 0.01 -33.78 22.09
N GLU A 79 0.60 -32.59 22.19
CA GLU A 79 0.73 -31.64 21.05
C GLU A 79 1.61 -32.24 19.94
N LYS A 80 2.68 -32.95 20.31
CA LYS A 80 3.57 -33.63 19.37
C LYS A 80 2.89 -34.82 18.68
N ALA A 81 1.99 -35.49 19.37
CA ALA A 81 1.19 -36.59 18.83
C ALA A 81 0.07 -36.10 17.91
N ALA A 82 -0.55 -34.93 18.23
CA ALA A 82 -1.62 -34.35 17.44
C ALA A 82 -1.13 -33.77 16.10
N ASN A 83 0.09 -33.23 16.06
CA ASN A 83 0.67 -32.70 14.80
C ASN A 83 2.17 -32.98 14.73
N PRO A 84 2.61 -34.13 14.22
CA PRO A 84 4.02 -34.53 14.14
C PRO A 84 4.89 -33.58 13.29
N ASN A 85 4.28 -32.83 12.38
CA ASN A 85 4.95 -31.89 11.45
C ASN A 85 4.85 -30.43 11.90
N ALA A 86 4.26 -30.13 13.05
CA ALA A 86 4.17 -28.78 13.55
C ALA A 86 5.58 -28.20 13.80
N LYS A 87 5.87 -27.06 13.18
CA LYS A 87 7.09 -26.32 13.47
C LYS A 87 6.96 -25.69 14.85
N PHE A 88 7.96 -25.93 15.70
CA PHE A 88 8.03 -25.31 17.02
C PHE A 88 8.13 -23.78 16.89
N ASP A 89 7.22 -23.08 17.56
CA ASP A 89 7.21 -21.63 17.64
C ASP A 89 7.24 -21.19 19.11
N PRO A 90 8.41 -20.75 19.61
CA PRO A 90 8.57 -20.32 20.99
C PRO A 90 7.59 -19.21 21.40
N MET A 91 7.27 -18.31 20.46
CA MET A 91 6.37 -17.18 20.75
C MET A 91 4.96 -17.64 21.10
N LYS A 92 4.45 -18.67 20.44
CA LYS A 92 3.12 -19.22 20.74
C LYS A 92 3.08 -19.89 22.13
N GLN A 93 4.14 -20.55 22.48
CA GLN A 93 4.24 -21.22 23.77
C GLN A 93 4.38 -20.22 24.92
N TRP A 94 5.22 -19.21 24.76
CA TRP A 94 5.33 -18.13 25.76
C TRP A 94 4.01 -17.38 25.95
N LYS A 95 3.27 -17.14 24.88
CA LYS A 95 1.95 -16.53 24.96
C LYS A 95 0.97 -17.46 25.72
N LYS A 96 1.00 -18.77 25.48
CA LYS A 96 0.18 -19.74 26.21
C LYS A 96 0.50 -19.73 27.72
N ALA A 97 1.80 -19.67 28.09
CA ALA A 97 2.21 -19.56 29.47
C ALA A 97 1.77 -18.25 30.14
N GLU A 98 1.71 -17.15 29.40
CA GLU A 98 1.12 -15.89 29.88
C GLU A 98 -0.40 -16.03 30.12
N ASP A 99 -1.12 -16.68 29.22
CA ASP A 99 -2.58 -16.86 29.29
C ASP A 99 -3.00 -17.81 30.45
N GLU A 100 -2.18 -18.78 30.79
CA GLU A 100 -2.43 -19.78 31.85
C GLU A 100 -1.96 -19.36 33.26
N MET A 101 -1.46 -18.14 33.42
CA MET A 101 -0.89 -17.68 34.69
C MET A 101 -1.95 -17.49 35.79
N ASP A 102 -1.63 -17.91 37.03
CA ASP A 102 -2.49 -17.68 38.20
C ASP A 102 -2.52 -16.17 38.58
N THR A 103 -3.67 -15.56 38.32
CA THR A 103 -3.90 -14.13 38.58
C THR A 103 -4.47 -13.84 39.97
N SER A 104 -4.72 -14.84 40.78
CA SER A 104 -5.43 -14.68 42.06
C SER A 104 -4.62 -13.88 43.11
N ARG A 105 -3.29 -13.99 43.06
CA ARG A 105 -2.37 -13.40 44.05
C ARG A 105 -1.71 -12.09 43.62
N LEU A 106 -2.13 -11.49 42.50
CA LEU A 106 -1.50 -10.26 42.01
C LEU A 106 -1.93 -9.04 42.84
N HIS A 107 -0.97 -8.16 43.12
CA HIS A 107 -1.23 -6.87 43.75
C HIS A 107 -2.09 -5.99 42.85
N ALA A 108 -3.03 -5.25 43.45
CA ALA A 108 -3.93 -4.36 42.75
C ALA A 108 -3.59 -2.89 43.08
N TYR A 109 -3.49 -2.08 42.04
CA TYR A 109 -3.18 -0.66 42.10
C TYR A 109 -4.34 0.17 41.59
N THR A 110 -4.51 1.38 42.14
CA THR A 110 -5.64 2.27 41.85
C THR A 110 -5.48 3.04 40.53
N GLY A 111 -4.25 3.14 40.00
CA GLY A 111 -3.98 3.85 38.73
C GLY A 111 -2.53 3.85 38.34
N TYR A 112 -2.25 4.61 37.28
CA TYR A 112 -0.89 4.74 36.70
C TYR A 112 0.13 5.28 37.70
N ASP A 113 -0.22 6.36 38.43
CA ASP A 113 0.69 7.06 39.31
C ASP A 113 1.15 6.19 40.50
N GLU A 114 0.24 5.38 41.04
CA GLU A 114 0.59 4.44 42.14
C GLU A 114 1.51 3.34 41.64
N VAL A 115 1.28 2.81 40.43
CA VAL A 115 2.21 1.84 39.81
C VAL A 115 3.58 2.45 39.59
N MET A 116 3.65 3.69 39.12
CA MET A 116 4.93 4.38 38.92
C MET A 116 5.67 4.65 40.23
N LEU A 117 4.93 4.98 41.29
CA LEU A 117 5.53 5.14 42.62
C LEU A 117 6.08 3.81 43.14
N ALA A 118 5.31 2.72 43.05
CA ALA A 118 5.75 1.39 43.45
C ALA A 118 6.99 0.90 42.63
N TYR A 119 7.01 1.21 41.34
CA TYR A 119 8.16 0.95 40.49
C TYR A 119 9.39 1.78 40.88
N ALA A 120 9.21 3.07 41.17
CA ALA A 120 10.28 3.94 41.60
C ALA A 120 10.86 3.55 42.99
N LEU A 121 10.02 2.99 43.87
CA LEU A 121 10.40 2.44 45.17
C LEU A 121 11.01 1.04 45.08
N HIS A 122 11.14 0.46 43.89
CA HIS A 122 11.60 -0.91 43.62
C HIS A 122 10.77 -2.01 44.32
N GLU A 123 9.50 -1.76 44.61
CA GLU A 123 8.59 -2.76 45.15
C GLU A 123 8.14 -3.75 44.08
N ILE A 124 8.07 -3.29 42.82
CA ILE A 124 7.73 -4.08 41.64
C ILE A 124 8.76 -3.91 40.54
N ARG A 125 8.94 -4.95 39.74
CA ARG A 125 9.80 -4.90 38.55
C ARG A 125 8.96 -4.54 37.30
N ILE A 126 9.65 -4.14 36.26
CA ILE A 126 9.04 -3.69 35.01
C ILE A 126 8.24 -4.80 34.29
N HIS A 127 8.61 -6.06 34.52
CA HIS A 127 8.01 -7.24 33.89
C HIS A 127 7.05 -8.03 34.79
N ASP A 128 6.87 -7.60 36.04
CA ASP A 128 5.98 -8.28 36.98
C ASP A 128 4.51 -8.04 36.61
N PHE A 129 3.68 -9.06 36.80
CA PHE A 129 2.24 -8.92 36.61
C PHE A 129 1.60 -8.20 37.77
N ILE A 130 0.75 -7.24 37.44
CA ILE A 130 -0.02 -6.43 38.35
C ILE A 130 -1.48 -6.29 37.89
N LYS A 131 -2.36 -5.95 38.82
CA LYS A 131 -3.72 -5.52 38.52
C LYS A 131 -3.80 -4.02 38.65
N VAL A 132 -4.32 -3.34 37.65
CA VAL A 132 -4.45 -1.88 37.64
C VAL A 132 -5.87 -1.46 37.31
N ARG A 133 -6.40 -0.50 38.03
CA ARG A 133 -7.65 0.15 37.69
C ARG A 133 -7.38 1.23 36.64
N ILE A 134 -8.09 1.15 35.50
CA ILE A 134 -8.00 2.15 34.44
C ILE A 134 -9.16 3.14 34.59
N PRO A 135 -8.89 4.44 34.82
CA PRO A 135 -9.90 5.48 34.88
C PRO A 135 -10.77 5.52 33.60
N LYS A 136 -12.04 5.90 33.72
CA LYS A 136 -12.93 5.98 32.54
C LYS A 136 -12.40 6.93 31.47
N GLU A 137 -11.72 7.98 31.86
CA GLU A 137 -11.12 8.98 30.98
C GLU A 137 -10.00 8.43 30.11
N ASP A 138 -9.28 7.41 30.61
CA ASP A 138 -8.12 6.80 29.93
C ASP A 138 -8.50 5.55 29.12
N ARG A 139 -9.75 5.14 29.13
CA ARG A 139 -10.22 3.98 28.39
C ARG A 139 -10.36 4.31 26.91
N PRO A 140 -9.90 3.44 26.03
CA PRO A 140 -10.10 3.60 24.60
C PRO A 140 -11.58 3.36 24.23
N ASP A 141 -11.98 3.85 23.05
CA ASP A 141 -13.31 3.63 22.50
C ASP A 141 -13.61 2.13 22.34
N GLY A 142 -14.82 1.69 22.73
CA GLY A 142 -15.22 0.28 22.67
C GLY A 142 -14.89 -0.56 23.90
N PHE A 143 -14.45 0.05 24.99
CA PHE A 143 -14.35 -0.60 26.27
C PHE A 143 -15.76 -0.80 26.85
N ASN A 144 -16.18 -2.05 27.12
CA ASN A 144 -17.53 -2.33 27.65
C ASN A 144 -17.70 -1.73 29.06
N GLU A 145 -18.81 -1.03 29.29
CA GLU A 145 -19.12 -0.43 30.58
C GLU A 145 -19.26 -1.46 31.74
N ASP A 146 -19.60 -2.70 31.38
CA ASP A 146 -19.76 -3.81 32.33
C ASP A 146 -18.44 -4.49 32.75
N ASP A 147 -17.32 -4.15 32.09
CA ASP A 147 -16.02 -4.68 32.44
C ASP A 147 -15.53 -4.05 33.76
N LYS A 148 -15.17 -4.92 34.70
CA LYS A 148 -14.57 -4.50 35.95
C LYS A 148 -13.34 -3.64 35.64
N ASP A 149 -13.22 -2.53 36.33
CA ASP A 149 -12.17 -1.51 36.12
C ASP A 149 -10.74 -2.03 36.24
N LEU A 150 -10.53 -3.28 36.67
CA LEU A 150 -9.23 -3.89 36.90
C LEU A 150 -8.74 -4.64 35.65
N VAL A 151 -7.62 -4.20 35.11
CA VAL A 151 -6.90 -4.81 34.00
C VAL A 151 -5.61 -5.48 34.52
N ILE A 152 -5.32 -6.68 34.03
CA ILE A 152 -4.05 -7.37 34.33
C ILE A 152 -3.04 -6.92 33.28
N THR A 153 -1.90 -6.38 33.73
CA THR A 153 -0.85 -5.87 32.86
C THR A 153 0.50 -5.93 33.59
N THR A 154 1.54 -5.39 32.97
CA THR A 154 2.84 -5.14 33.63
C THR A 154 3.12 -3.64 33.69
N PRO A 155 3.97 -3.16 34.61
CA PRO A 155 4.36 -1.75 34.65
C PRO A 155 4.92 -1.27 33.32
N GLY A 156 5.72 -2.09 32.64
CA GLY A 156 6.27 -1.75 31.33
C GLY A 156 5.20 -1.57 30.23
N ARG A 157 4.23 -2.48 30.14
CA ARG A 157 3.10 -2.33 29.21
C ARG A 157 2.22 -1.12 29.52
N LEU A 158 2.07 -0.82 30.80
CA LEU A 158 1.32 0.36 31.26
C LEU A 158 2.03 1.65 30.80
N ILE A 159 3.33 1.77 31.02
CA ILE A 159 4.15 2.90 30.60
C ILE A 159 4.05 3.09 29.07
N PHE A 160 4.18 1.99 28.31
CA PHE A 160 4.06 2.04 26.85
C PHE A 160 2.67 2.53 26.39
N ASN A 161 1.59 2.05 27.02
CA ASN A 161 0.24 2.45 26.68
C ASN A 161 -0.05 3.94 26.99
N TYR A 162 0.53 4.48 28.06
CA TYR A 162 0.36 5.91 28.37
C TYR A 162 1.13 6.84 27.40
N ALA A 163 2.10 6.33 26.71
CA ALA A 163 2.79 7.07 25.64
C ALA A 163 2.05 7.04 24.28
N ILE A 164 1.05 6.18 24.14
CA ILE A 164 0.23 6.06 22.95
C ILE A 164 -1.03 6.93 23.09
N PRO A 165 -1.52 7.55 21.98
CA PRO A 165 -2.80 8.23 21.97
C PRO A 165 -3.91 7.34 22.54
N ARG A 166 -4.86 7.96 23.26
CA ARG A 166 -5.91 7.26 24.00
C ARG A 166 -6.70 6.26 23.14
N GLU A 167 -7.04 6.66 21.92
CA GLU A 167 -7.87 5.90 20.97
C GLU A 167 -7.19 4.59 20.51
N LEU A 168 -5.88 4.50 20.70
CA LEU A 168 -5.06 3.36 20.26
C LEU A 168 -4.54 2.50 21.42
N ARG A 169 -4.86 2.85 22.67
CA ARG A 169 -4.42 2.08 23.83
C ARG A 169 -5.01 0.68 23.82
N PHE A 170 -4.26 -0.32 24.24
CA PHE A 170 -4.67 -1.73 24.20
C PHE A 170 -4.74 -2.36 25.59
N PHE A 171 -5.54 -1.79 26.46
CA PHE A 171 -5.86 -2.36 27.77
C PHE A 171 -7.01 -3.37 27.71
N TYR A 172 -7.26 -4.07 26.61
CA TYR A 172 -8.55 -4.72 26.39
C TYR A 172 -8.70 -6.08 27.04
N LYS A 173 -9.88 -6.31 27.62
CA LYS A 173 -10.58 -7.56 27.56
C LYS A 173 -11.30 -7.63 26.21
N ARG A 174 -10.79 -8.36 25.25
CA ARG A 174 -11.58 -8.73 24.08
C ARG A 174 -12.36 -10.00 24.39
N HIS A 175 -13.67 -9.93 24.33
CA HIS A 175 -14.50 -11.11 24.17
C HIS A 175 -14.27 -11.66 22.76
N GLU A 176 -13.35 -12.61 22.60
CA GLU A 176 -13.19 -13.32 21.35
C GLU A 176 -14.12 -14.53 21.33
N LYS A 177 -15.03 -14.57 20.36
CA LYS A 177 -15.80 -15.78 20.10
C LYS A 177 -14.88 -16.77 19.37
N ARG A 178 -14.52 -17.86 20.03
CA ARG A 178 -13.78 -18.97 19.42
C ARG A 178 -14.74 -20.11 19.14
N VAL A 179 -14.54 -20.79 18.01
CA VAL A 179 -15.29 -21.99 17.64
C VAL A 179 -14.40 -23.19 17.99
N ASP A 180 -14.93 -24.11 18.79
CA ASP A 180 -14.27 -25.37 19.14
C ASP A 180 -14.26 -26.32 17.93
N GLU A 181 -13.41 -27.33 17.93
CA GLU A 181 -13.32 -28.38 16.89
C GLU A 181 -14.68 -29.09 16.64
N ASN A 182 -15.60 -28.97 17.58
CA ASN A 182 -16.98 -29.49 17.49
C ASN A 182 -18.02 -28.46 16.99
N GLY A 183 -17.59 -27.30 16.50
CA GLY A 183 -18.48 -26.27 15.98
C GLY A 183 -19.23 -25.47 17.05
N LYS A 184 -18.90 -25.64 18.34
CA LYS A 184 -19.55 -24.90 19.44
C LYS A 184 -18.80 -23.61 19.71
N THR A 185 -19.51 -22.48 19.59
CA THR A 185 -18.97 -21.16 19.88
C THR A 185 -18.90 -20.94 21.39
N TYR A 186 -17.71 -20.65 21.90
CA TYR A 186 -17.50 -20.26 23.30
C TYR A 186 -16.79 -18.89 23.36
N GLU A 187 -17.13 -18.10 24.37
CA GLU A 187 -16.50 -16.80 24.60
C GLU A 187 -15.24 -17.00 25.45
N VAL A 188 -14.09 -16.66 24.88
CA VAL A 188 -12.84 -16.55 25.63
C VAL A 188 -12.68 -15.09 26.02
N VAL A 189 -12.74 -14.84 27.31
CA VAL A 189 -12.36 -13.54 27.88
C VAL A 189 -10.84 -13.48 27.85
N ASN A 190 -10.29 -12.88 26.80
CA ASN A 190 -8.87 -12.57 26.77
C ASN A 190 -8.66 -11.42 27.78
N ASN A 191 -8.07 -11.74 28.92
CA ASN A 191 -7.77 -10.78 29.99
C ASN A 191 -6.68 -9.84 29.50
N GLY A 192 -6.97 -8.93 28.59
CA GLY A 192 -6.22 -7.81 28.05
C GLY A 192 -4.74 -7.66 28.36
N LEU A 193 -4.02 -8.79 28.38
CA LEU A 193 -2.59 -8.80 28.47
C LEU A 193 -2.07 -8.15 27.19
N GLY A 194 -1.48 -6.98 27.30
CA GLY A 194 -0.99 -6.21 26.19
C GLY A 194 -0.10 -7.05 25.29
N ILE A 195 -0.07 -6.70 24.01
CA ILE A 195 0.75 -7.38 23.02
C ILE A 195 2.22 -7.01 23.24
N THR A 196 3.14 -7.97 23.14
CA THR A 196 4.58 -7.66 23.07
C THR A 196 4.87 -6.91 21.77
N ILE A 197 5.47 -5.74 21.87
CA ILE A 197 5.66 -4.83 20.73
C ILE A 197 6.98 -5.13 20.03
N GLY A 198 6.90 -5.77 18.88
CA GLY A 198 8.01 -5.90 17.94
C GLY A 198 7.82 -5.01 16.71
N LYS A 199 8.73 -5.13 15.75
CA LYS A 199 8.73 -4.30 14.52
C LYS A 199 7.41 -4.37 13.74
N LYS A 200 6.80 -5.56 13.62
CA LYS A 200 5.52 -5.73 12.89
C LYS A 200 4.36 -5.04 13.60
N GLN A 201 4.26 -5.22 14.91
CA GLN A 201 3.23 -4.59 15.74
C GLN A 201 3.37 -3.07 15.75
N MET A 202 4.61 -2.58 15.82
CA MET A 202 4.90 -1.14 15.73
C MET A 202 4.47 -0.55 14.39
N GLY A 203 4.78 -1.23 13.27
CA GLY A 203 4.34 -0.80 11.94
C GLY A 203 2.83 -0.72 11.83
N LYS A 204 2.11 -1.70 12.40
CA LYS A 204 0.64 -1.67 12.44
C LYS A 204 0.12 -0.52 13.30
N LEU A 205 0.70 -0.30 14.47
CA LEU A 205 0.32 0.79 15.38
C LEU A 205 0.46 2.16 14.72
N VAL A 206 1.59 2.40 14.03
CA VAL A 206 1.83 3.65 13.30
C VAL A 206 0.81 3.84 12.17
N ASN A 207 0.51 2.78 11.42
CA ASN A 207 -0.49 2.82 10.35
C ASN A 207 -1.90 3.12 10.89
N ASP A 208 -2.29 2.46 11.98
CA ASP A 208 -3.61 2.67 12.61
C ASP A 208 -3.72 4.08 13.21
N CYS A 209 -2.61 4.62 13.76
CA CYS A 209 -2.55 5.99 14.24
C CYS A 209 -2.74 6.99 13.10
N PHE A 210 -2.06 6.78 11.98
CA PHE A 210 -2.19 7.65 10.83
C PHE A 210 -3.63 7.66 10.28
N LYS A 211 -4.24 6.48 10.13
CA LYS A 211 -5.60 6.35 9.61
C LYS A 211 -6.67 6.99 10.51
N LYS A 212 -6.52 6.89 11.83
CA LYS A 212 -7.51 7.38 12.79
C LYS A 212 -7.31 8.84 13.21
N LEU A 213 -6.08 9.26 13.41
CA LEU A 213 -5.72 10.51 14.07
C LEU A 213 -4.96 11.49 13.17
N GLY A 214 -4.50 11.04 11.99
CA GLY A 214 -3.80 11.87 11.00
C GLY A 214 -2.33 12.15 11.32
N PHE A 215 -1.74 13.10 10.56
CA PHE A 215 -0.30 13.35 10.53
C PHE A 215 0.30 13.80 11.87
N LYS A 216 -0.34 14.77 12.55
CA LYS A 216 0.20 15.38 13.76
C LYS A 216 0.32 14.37 14.89
N ALA A 217 -0.78 13.66 15.18
CA ALA A 217 -0.80 12.64 16.23
C ALA A 217 0.19 11.50 15.95
N THR A 218 0.38 11.14 14.67
CA THR A 218 1.37 10.13 14.28
C THR A 218 2.80 10.62 14.50
N GLY A 219 3.07 11.91 14.24
CA GLY A 219 4.37 12.52 14.55
C GLY A 219 4.67 12.50 16.06
N ASP A 220 3.71 12.90 16.88
CA ASP A 220 3.82 12.91 18.35
C ASP A 220 4.00 11.47 18.89
N LEU A 221 3.28 10.49 18.33
CA LEU A 221 3.45 9.08 18.67
C LEU A 221 4.88 8.59 18.37
N LEU A 222 5.41 8.89 17.17
CA LEU A 222 6.75 8.47 16.77
C LEU A 222 7.83 9.08 17.67
N ASP A 223 7.69 10.34 18.08
CA ASP A 223 8.60 10.99 19.00
C ASP A 223 8.53 10.39 20.41
N SER A 224 7.34 10.08 20.90
CA SER A 224 7.14 9.42 22.20
C SER A 224 7.75 8.01 22.19
N VAL A 225 7.50 7.21 21.15
CA VAL A 225 8.06 5.86 21.01
C VAL A 225 9.58 5.90 20.86
N LYS A 226 10.13 6.86 20.13
CA LYS A 226 11.58 7.09 20.03
C LYS A 226 12.20 7.33 21.40
N ALA A 227 11.66 8.27 22.15
CA ALA A 227 12.15 8.62 23.48
C ALA A 227 12.10 7.43 24.44
N LEU A 228 10.94 6.73 24.51
CA LEU A 228 10.81 5.53 25.34
C LEU A 228 11.73 4.41 24.88
N GLY A 229 11.79 4.15 23.58
CA GLY A 229 12.60 3.08 23.02
C GLY A 229 14.08 3.24 23.39
N PHE A 230 14.66 4.41 23.19
CA PHE A 230 16.05 4.68 23.59
C PHE A 230 16.25 4.62 25.10
N HIS A 231 15.33 5.19 25.90
CA HIS A 231 15.44 5.16 27.35
C HIS A 231 15.44 3.72 27.88
N TYR A 232 14.49 2.88 27.45
CA TYR A 232 14.41 1.51 27.95
C TYR A 232 15.41 0.56 27.30
N ALA A 233 15.94 0.85 26.13
CA ALA A 233 17.11 0.16 25.60
C ALA A 233 18.35 0.41 26.49
N LEU A 234 18.54 1.64 26.98
CA LEU A 234 19.60 1.98 27.92
C LEU A 234 19.38 1.27 29.25
N VAL A 235 18.18 1.38 29.85
CA VAL A 235 17.84 0.76 31.15
C VAL A 235 17.99 -0.76 31.10
N SER A 236 17.64 -1.41 29.97
CA SER A 236 17.74 -2.86 29.79
C SER A 236 19.17 -3.39 29.89
N GLY A 237 20.18 -2.54 29.55
CA GLY A 237 21.59 -2.93 29.55
C GLY A 237 21.90 -4.15 28.67
N ILE A 238 21.07 -4.42 27.61
CA ILE A 238 21.25 -5.58 26.76
C ILE A 238 22.60 -5.56 26.08
N SER A 239 23.40 -6.58 26.36
CA SER A 239 24.75 -6.78 25.83
C SER A 239 24.91 -8.22 25.38
N ILE A 240 25.76 -8.49 24.38
CA ILE A 240 26.02 -9.82 23.86
C ILE A 240 27.35 -10.33 24.36
N GLY A 241 27.33 -11.44 25.10
CA GLY A 241 28.49 -12.19 25.47
C GLY A 241 28.61 -13.54 24.71
N ILE A 242 29.78 -14.16 24.75
CA ILE A 242 30.02 -15.48 24.13
C ILE A 242 29.09 -16.54 24.73
N TYR A 243 28.79 -16.42 26.03
CA TYR A 243 27.95 -17.39 26.75
C TYR A 243 26.47 -17.28 26.38
N ASP A 244 26.03 -16.14 25.86
CA ASP A 244 24.65 -15.94 25.43
C ASP A 244 24.32 -16.73 24.14
N VAL A 245 25.37 -17.13 23.40
CA VAL A 245 25.24 -18.02 22.23
C VAL A 245 25.13 -19.46 22.72
N ALA A 246 23.92 -19.89 23.11
CA ALA A 246 23.70 -21.23 23.62
C ALA A 246 23.73 -22.28 22.48
N VAL A 247 24.65 -23.24 22.57
CA VAL A 247 24.69 -24.38 21.63
C VAL A 247 23.69 -25.43 22.09
N PRO A 248 22.79 -25.92 21.23
CA PRO A 248 21.81 -26.93 21.63
C PRO A 248 22.49 -28.27 22.00
N PRO A 249 22.13 -28.88 23.12
CA PRO A 249 22.77 -30.11 23.59
C PRO A 249 22.48 -31.33 22.68
N GLU A 250 21.46 -31.24 21.84
CA GLU A 250 21.08 -32.30 20.90
C GLU A 250 21.87 -32.27 19.59
N LYS A 251 22.69 -31.25 19.37
CA LYS A 251 23.45 -31.01 18.13
C LYS A 251 24.27 -32.23 17.74
N ASP A 252 25.06 -32.78 18.66
CA ASP A 252 25.97 -33.88 18.37
C ASP A 252 25.24 -35.16 17.97
N LYS A 253 24.05 -35.43 18.57
CA LYS A 253 23.21 -36.58 18.22
C LYS A 253 22.64 -36.44 16.80
N ILE A 254 22.17 -35.23 16.45
CA ILE A 254 21.62 -34.92 15.11
C ILE A 254 22.70 -35.07 14.04
N LEU A 255 23.93 -34.59 14.32
CA LEU A 255 25.05 -34.71 13.42
C LEU A 255 25.50 -36.17 13.22
N ALA A 256 25.56 -36.98 14.29
CA ALA A 256 25.93 -38.37 14.23
C ALA A 256 24.91 -39.18 13.41
N ASP A 257 23.60 -38.92 13.56
CA ASP A 257 22.57 -39.53 12.71
C ASP A 257 22.71 -39.15 11.23
N GLY A 258 23.06 -37.87 10.96
CA GLY A 258 23.37 -37.39 9.63
C GLY A 258 24.54 -38.12 8.98
N ASP A 259 25.64 -38.30 9.72
CA ASP A 259 26.82 -39.05 9.26
C ASP A 259 26.50 -40.51 8.96
N ALA A 260 25.72 -41.16 9.83
CA ALA A 260 25.30 -42.56 9.62
C ALA A 260 24.47 -42.72 8.32
N LYS A 261 23.54 -41.82 8.05
CA LYS A 261 22.74 -41.80 6.81
C LYS A 261 23.59 -41.61 5.57
N VAL A 262 24.52 -40.63 5.61
CA VAL A 262 25.45 -40.39 4.50
C VAL A 262 26.34 -41.57 4.23
N GLU A 263 26.84 -42.26 5.27
CA GLU A 263 27.65 -43.49 5.11
C GLU A 263 26.83 -44.64 4.47
N GLN A 264 25.56 -44.75 4.79
CA GLN A 264 24.66 -45.72 4.10
C GLN A 264 24.53 -45.38 2.61
N ILE A 265 24.33 -44.10 2.25
CA ILE A 265 24.26 -43.67 0.85
C ILE A 265 25.57 -43.98 0.11
N LYS A 266 26.73 -43.73 0.74
CA LYS A 266 28.04 -44.06 0.18
C LYS A 266 28.22 -45.58 -0.01
N LYS A 267 27.68 -46.42 0.91
CA LYS A 267 27.69 -47.88 0.76
C LYS A 267 26.83 -48.35 -0.43
N PHE A 268 25.65 -47.76 -0.65
CA PHE A 268 24.82 -48.07 -1.81
C PHE A 268 25.51 -47.65 -3.13
N PHE A 269 26.14 -46.50 -3.16
CA PHE A 269 26.93 -46.07 -4.31
C PHE A 269 28.09 -47.01 -4.63
N ARG A 270 28.88 -47.42 -3.62
CA ARG A 270 29.98 -48.36 -3.81
C ARG A 270 29.52 -49.73 -4.32
N ARG A 271 28.25 -50.09 -4.06
CA ARG A 271 27.62 -51.34 -4.57
C ARG A 271 27.03 -51.16 -5.98
N GLY A 272 27.14 -49.99 -6.59
CA GLY A 272 26.62 -49.73 -7.92
C GLY A 272 25.10 -49.56 -8.02
N LEU A 273 24.41 -49.38 -6.87
CA LEU A 273 22.95 -49.30 -6.82
C LEU A 273 22.40 -47.90 -7.14
N MET A 274 23.25 -46.91 -7.30
CA MET A 274 22.85 -45.55 -7.62
C MET A 274 23.92 -44.84 -8.44
N THR A 275 23.51 -43.81 -9.20
CA THR A 275 24.40 -42.92 -9.97
C THR A 275 25.09 -41.91 -9.07
N ASP A 276 26.17 -41.28 -9.56
CA ASP A 276 26.84 -40.23 -8.79
C ASP A 276 25.97 -38.99 -8.57
N ASP A 277 25.16 -38.62 -9.56
CA ASP A 277 24.21 -37.50 -9.43
C ASP A 277 23.13 -37.76 -8.39
N GLU A 278 22.63 -39.00 -8.32
CA GLU A 278 21.65 -39.40 -7.32
C GLU A 278 22.27 -39.42 -5.92
N ARG A 279 23.50 -39.94 -5.81
CA ARG A 279 24.27 -39.92 -4.54
C ARG A 279 24.42 -38.46 -4.06
N TYR A 280 24.88 -37.57 -4.95
CA TYR A 280 25.05 -36.15 -4.63
C TYR A 280 23.74 -35.52 -4.13
N ARG A 281 22.65 -35.66 -4.88
CA ARG A 281 21.35 -35.12 -4.49
C ARG A 281 20.88 -35.62 -3.11
N ARG A 282 21.01 -36.94 -2.85
CA ARG A 282 20.61 -37.50 -1.58
C ARG A 282 21.47 -37.03 -0.41
N VAL A 283 22.78 -36.89 -0.61
CA VAL A 283 23.68 -36.36 0.42
C VAL A 283 23.34 -34.92 0.77
N VAL A 284 23.13 -34.07 -0.24
CA VAL A 284 22.72 -32.67 -0.05
C VAL A 284 21.36 -32.60 0.66
N GLU A 285 20.40 -33.44 0.30
CA GLU A 285 19.09 -33.49 0.94
C GLU A 285 19.18 -33.88 2.44
N VAL A 286 19.99 -34.89 2.76
CA VAL A 286 20.21 -35.29 4.16
C VAL A 286 20.77 -34.16 4.97
N TRP A 287 21.81 -33.48 4.47
CA TRP A 287 22.44 -32.37 5.21
C TRP A 287 21.55 -31.14 5.28
N SER A 288 20.73 -30.86 4.28
CA SER A 288 19.73 -29.80 4.36
C SER A 288 18.71 -30.06 5.48
N LYS A 289 18.14 -31.27 5.51
CA LYS A 289 17.21 -31.67 6.59
C LYS A 289 17.86 -31.60 7.98
N LYS A 290 19.11 -32.06 8.12
CA LYS A 290 19.85 -31.98 9.38
C LYS A 290 20.16 -30.56 9.81
N THR A 291 20.43 -29.68 8.87
CA THR A 291 20.62 -28.24 9.15
C THR A 291 19.33 -27.62 9.71
N ASP A 292 18.18 -28.00 9.17
CA ASP A 292 16.88 -27.54 9.68
C ASP A 292 16.53 -28.13 11.05
N GLU A 293 16.85 -29.42 11.28
CA GLU A 293 16.68 -30.07 12.59
C GLU A 293 17.53 -29.39 13.66
N VAL A 294 18.80 -29.06 13.37
CA VAL A 294 19.68 -28.32 14.29
C VAL A 294 19.13 -26.90 14.53
N GLY A 295 18.59 -26.25 13.49
CA GLY A 295 17.94 -24.96 13.62
C GLY A 295 16.70 -25.01 14.54
N ALA A 296 15.90 -26.03 14.45
CA ALA A 296 14.74 -26.25 15.31
C ALA A 296 15.16 -26.55 16.77
N ALA A 297 16.15 -27.42 16.96
CA ALA A 297 16.72 -27.70 18.29
C ALA A 297 17.32 -26.45 18.95
N MET A 298 17.97 -25.59 18.17
CA MET A 298 18.50 -24.31 18.64
C MET A 298 17.34 -23.39 19.11
N LYS A 299 16.27 -23.27 18.34
CA LYS A 299 15.12 -22.46 18.72
C LYS A 299 14.47 -22.94 20.00
N SER A 300 14.36 -24.25 20.20
CA SER A 300 13.78 -24.83 21.42
C SER A 300 14.67 -24.65 22.66
N SER A 301 15.98 -24.52 22.47
CA SER A 301 16.93 -24.28 23.59
C SER A 301 17.08 -22.80 23.97
N MET A 302 16.51 -21.87 23.22
CA MET A 302 16.61 -20.45 23.50
C MET A 302 15.79 -20.02 24.71
N VAL A 303 16.37 -19.19 25.56
CA VAL A 303 15.70 -18.57 26.70
C VAL A 303 15.11 -17.22 26.28
N LYS A 304 13.91 -16.89 26.78
CA LYS A 304 13.14 -15.70 26.38
C LYS A 304 13.91 -14.39 26.63
N PHE A 305 14.59 -14.25 27.75
CA PHE A 305 15.39 -13.08 28.14
C PHE A 305 16.85 -13.12 27.64
N ASN A 306 17.20 -14.05 26.76
CA ASN A 306 18.51 -14.05 26.16
C ASN A 306 18.65 -12.85 25.20
N PRO A 307 19.74 -12.05 25.26
CA PRO A 307 19.95 -10.87 24.41
C PRO A 307 19.77 -11.15 22.91
N LEU A 308 20.33 -12.26 22.41
CA LEU A 308 20.20 -12.64 20.99
C LEU A 308 18.77 -12.98 20.61
N THR A 309 18.04 -13.66 21.50
CA THR A 309 16.63 -14.00 21.31
C THR A 309 15.79 -12.74 21.25
N MET A 310 15.99 -11.80 22.19
CA MET A 310 15.26 -10.52 22.21
C MET A 310 15.53 -9.69 20.96
N MET A 311 16.78 -9.60 20.50
CA MET A 311 17.14 -8.86 19.29
C MET A 311 16.50 -9.43 18.04
N ALA A 312 16.48 -10.75 17.87
CA ALA A 312 15.92 -11.41 16.69
C ALA A 312 14.39 -11.40 16.68
N GLN A 313 13.75 -11.69 17.83
CA GLN A 313 12.30 -11.79 17.93
C GLN A 313 11.61 -10.42 17.90
N SER A 314 12.25 -9.39 18.47
CA SER A 314 11.77 -8.02 18.33
C SER A 314 11.80 -7.55 16.88
N GLY A 315 12.62 -8.15 16.01
CA GLY A 315 12.90 -7.68 14.67
C GLY A 315 13.82 -6.45 14.63
N ALA A 316 14.47 -6.15 15.76
CA ALA A 316 15.43 -5.05 15.84
C ALA A 316 16.70 -5.34 15.05
N ARG A 317 17.29 -6.52 15.26
CA ARG A 317 18.50 -6.92 14.55
C ARG A 317 18.64 -8.45 14.54
N GLY A 318 19.14 -8.97 13.41
CA GLY A 318 19.39 -10.39 13.25
C GLY A 318 18.16 -11.17 12.76
N ASN A 319 18.41 -12.41 12.35
CA ASN A 319 17.40 -13.38 11.95
C ASN A 319 17.80 -14.78 12.39
N ASP A 320 16.88 -15.71 12.35
CA ASP A 320 17.08 -17.11 12.76
C ASP A 320 18.27 -17.77 12.06
N ASN A 321 18.53 -17.48 10.77
CA ASN A 321 19.63 -18.03 10.03
C ASN A 321 20.99 -17.51 10.54
N GLN A 322 21.08 -16.27 10.94
CA GLN A 322 22.30 -15.69 11.52
C GLN A 322 22.60 -16.31 12.89
N ILE A 323 21.56 -16.46 13.75
CA ILE A 323 21.73 -17.11 15.05
C ILE A 323 22.11 -18.59 14.86
N ARG A 324 21.52 -19.30 13.88
CA ARG A 324 21.89 -20.68 13.56
C ARG A 324 23.38 -20.81 13.20
N GLN A 325 23.95 -19.87 12.48
CA GLN A 325 25.38 -19.87 12.16
C GLN A 325 26.25 -19.60 13.39
N LEU A 326 25.74 -18.83 14.37
CA LEU A 326 26.44 -18.55 15.63
C LEU A 326 26.41 -19.72 16.60
N ALA A 327 25.23 -20.35 16.81
CA ALA A 327 24.96 -21.33 17.86
C ALA A 327 24.70 -22.76 17.35
N GLY A 328 24.18 -22.93 16.16
CA GLY A 328 23.84 -24.22 15.58
C GLY A 328 24.95 -24.82 14.70
N MET A 329 24.75 -24.80 13.39
CA MET A 329 25.75 -25.17 12.39
C MET A 329 25.67 -24.22 11.19
N ARG A 330 26.78 -24.01 10.53
CA ARG A 330 26.83 -23.17 9.33
C ARG A 330 26.10 -23.86 8.15
N GLY A 331 26.27 -25.17 8.00
CA GLY A 331 25.54 -25.96 7.01
C GLY A 331 26.25 -26.06 5.66
N LEU A 332 25.47 -26.31 4.61
CA LEU A 332 25.96 -26.45 3.25
C LEU A 332 26.36 -25.08 2.67
N ILE A 333 27.47 -25.06 1.95
CA ILE A 333 28.02 -23.85 1.30
C ILE A 333 28.05 -24.06 -0.20
N ALA A 334 27.77 -23.03 -0.97
CA ALA A 334 27.90 -23.05 -2.41
C ALA A 334 29.34 -22.70 -2.84
N ASP A 335 29.86 -23.42 -3.82
CA ASP A 335 31.12 -23.14 -4.48
C ASP A 335 31.00 -21.89 -5.39
N THR A 336 32.11 -21.44 -5.93
CA THR A 336 32.17 -20.29 -6.85
C THR A 336 31.31 -20.48 -8.11
N SER A 337 31.11 -21.73 -8.57
CA SER A 337 30.21 -22.08 -9.67
C SER A 337 28.71 -22.04 -9.31
N GLY A 338 28.38 -21.96 -8.01
CA GLY A 338 27.01 -22.04 -7.50
C GLY A 338 26.55 -23.44 -7.13
N LYS A 339 27.36 -24.47 -7.37
CA LYS A 339 27.08 -25.85 -6.96
C LYS A 339 27.29 -25.98 -5.44
N THR A 340 26.40 -26.67 -4.76
CA THR A 340 26.51 -26.93 -3.34
C THR A 340 27.62 -27.93 -3.04
N VAL A 341 28.52 -27.63 -2.11
CA VAL A 341 29.58 -28.53 -1.68
C VAL A 341 28.96 -29.64 -0.84
N GLU A 342 29.29 -30.91 -1.12
CA GLU A 342 28.73 -32.07 -0.41
C GLU A 342 29.12 -32.13 1.07
N LEU A 343 30.24 -31.52 1.43
CA LEU A 343 30.74 -31.48 2.79
C LEU A 343 30.12 -30.25 3.53
N PRO A 344 29.23 -30.47 4.50
CA PRO A 344 28.67 -29.37 5.27
C PRO A 344 29.68 -28.87 6.32
N VAL A 345 29.64 -27.59 6.60
CA VAL A 345 30.34 -27.03 7.75
C VAL A 345 29.50 -27.31 9.00
N LYS A 346 29.91 -28.29 9.78
CA LYS A 346 29.21 -28.74 11.01
C LYS A 346 29.43 -27.81 12.19
N ALA A 347 30.58 -27.13 12.21
CA ALA A 347 30.93 -26.17 13.25
C ALA A 347 30.09 -24.89 13.16
N ASN A 348 29.96 -24.21 14.28
CA ASN A 348 29.42 -22.87 14.38
C ASN A 348 30.52 -21.83 14.72
N PHE A 349 30.18 -20.55 14.70
CA PHE A 349 31.16 -19.52 14.99
C PHE A 349 31.61 -19.50 16.46
N ARG A 350 30.75 -19.94 17.41
CA ARG A 350 31.12 -20.03 18.82
C ARG A 350 32.18 -21.09 19.07
N GLU A 351 32.04 -22.26 18.44
CA GLU A 351 33.01 -23.39 18.57
C GLU A 351 34.31 -23.11 17.80
N GLY A 352 34.22 -22.24 16.79
CA GLY A 352 35.32 -21.96 15.86
C GLY A 352 35.29 -22.90 14.64
N LEU A 353 35.76 -22.40 13.52
CA LEU A 353 35.85 -23.15 12.26
C LEU A 353 37.22 -23.81 12.13
N THR A 354 37.25 -25.01 11.55
CA THR A 354 38.52 -25.60 11.11
C THR A 354 39.09 -24.83 9.92
N VAL A 355 40.38 -24.98 9.66
CA VAL A 355 41.03 -24.31 8.51
C VAL A 355 40.33 -24.64 7.19
N LEU A 356 39.91 -25.89 7.01
CA LEU A 356 39.17 -26.35 5.84
C LEU A 356 37.79 -25.69 5.75
N ASP A 357 37.07 -25.65 6.86
CA ASP A 357 35.74 -25.01 6.94
C ASP A 357 35.82 -23.51 6.63
N TYR A 358 36.86 -22.85 7.15
CA TYR A 358 37.12 -21.44 6.88
C TYR A 358 37.39 -21.20 5.39
N PHE A 359 38.27 -22.02 4.79
CA PHE A 359 38.61 -21.91 3.38
C PHE A 359 37.39 -22.14 2.49
N THR A 360 36.61 -23.20 2.73
CA THR A 360 35.37 -23.48 1.99
C THR A 360 34.38 -22.33 2.14
N SER A 361 34.27 -21.79 3.34
CA SER A 361 33.37 -20.67 3.64
C SER A 361 33.78 -19.38 2.93
N SER A 362 35.07 -19.17 2.68
CA SER A 362 35.59 -17.97 1.99
C SER A 362 35.14 -17.90 0.52
N HIS A 363 34.92 -19.02 -0.13
CA HIS A 363 34.37 -19.06 -1.49
C HIS A 363 32.99 -18.45 -1.56
N GLY A 364 32.08 -18.83 -0.64
CA GLY A 364 30.74 -18.26 -0.55
C GLY A 364 30.74 -16.77 -0.21
N ALA A 365 31.63 -16.34 0.69
CA ALA A 365 31.77 -14.93 1.04
C ALA A 365 32.25 -14.09 -0.16
N ARG A 366 33.30 -14.55 -0.88
CA ARG A 366 33.82 -13.87 -2.07
C ARG A 366 32.76 -13.80 -3.17
N LYS A 367 32.03 -14.90 -3.41
CA LYS A 367 30.93 -14.92 -4.37
C LYS A 367 29.84 -13.92 -3.99
N GLY A 368 29.43 -13.88 -2.71
CA GLY A 368 28.45 -12.93 -2.22
C GLY A 368 28.86 -11.47 -2.43
N LEU A 369 30.13 -11.12 -2.20
CA LEU A 369 30.65 -9.78 -2.47
C LEU A 369 30.62 -9.44 -3.98
N ALA A 370 31.08 -10.37 -4.83
CA ALA A 370 31.06 -10.18 -6.29
C ALA A 370 29.62 -10.07 -6.83
N ASP A 371 28.72 -10.97 -6.40
CA ASP A 371 27.32 -10.96 -6.80
C ASP A 371 26.61 -9.66 -6.36
N THR A 372 26.91 -9.16 -5.17
CA THR A 372 26.35 -7.89 -4.68
C THR A 372 26.78 -6.73 -5.57
N ALA A 373 28.07 -6.64 -5.91
CA ALA A 373 28.59 -5.59 -6.77
C ALA A 373 27.94 -5.60 -8.17
N LEU A 374 27.80 -6.79 -8.78
CA LEU A 374 27.19 -6.95 -10.10
C LEU A 374 25.68 -6.68 -10.08
N ARG A 375 24.95 -7.24 -9.11
CA ARG A 375 23.50 -7.04 -8.98
C ARG A 375 23.11 -5.60 -8.72
N THR A 376 23.95 -4.82 -8.06
CA THR A 376 23.71 -3.39 -7.85
C THR A 376 23.59 -2.65 -9.18
N ALA A 377 24.50 -2.94 -10.13
CA ALA A 377 24.46 -2.35 -11.47
C ALA A 377 23.23 -2.82 -12.27
N ASP A 378 22.93 -4.13 -12.26
CA ASP A 378 21.77 -4.71 -12.96
C ASP A 378 20.45 -4.16 -12.41
N SER A 379 20.32 -4.08 -11.09
CA SER A 379 19.16 -3.48 -10.41
C SER A 379 18.99 -2.01 -10.77
N GLY A 380 20.09 -1.24 -10.80
CA GLY A 380 20.08 0.16 -11.20
C GLY A 380 19.62 0.35 -12.65
N TYR A 381 20.14 -0.47 -13.57
CA TYR A 381 19.73 -0.43 -14.97
C TYR A 381 18.27 -0.86 -15.17
N LEU A 382 17.81 -1.91 -14.46
CA LEU A 382 16.40 -2.31 -14.49
C LEU A 382 15.49 -1.20 -13.98
N THR A 383 15.83 -0.59 -12.84
CA THR A 383 15.08 0.52 -12.25
C THR A 383 14.98 1.69 -13.23
N ARG A 384 16.09 2.09 -13.88
CA ARG A 384 16.08 3.16 -14.88
C ARG A 384 15.12 2.84 -16.03
N ARG A 385 15.18 1.62 -16.61
CA ARG A 385 14.27 1.23 -17.68
C ARG A 385 12.81 1.23 -17.26
N LEU A 386 12.52 0.78 -16.03
CA LEU A 386 11.16 0.83 -15.49
C LEU A 386 10.67 2.27 -15.32
N VAL A 387 11.52 3.17 -14.82
CA VAL A 387 11.18 4.59 -14.68
C VAL A 387 10.95 5.22 -16.06
N ASP A 388 11.83 4.96 -17.04
CA ASP A 388 11.69 5.49 -18.40
C ASP A 388 10.37 5.06 -19.07
N VAL A 389 9.90 3.85 -18.82
CA VAL A 389 8.61 3.34 -19.34
C VAL A 389 7.41 3.87 -18.54
N SER A 390 7.56 3.99 -17.22
CA SER A 390 6.44 4.33 -16.34
C SER A 390 6.24 5.82 -16.10
N GLN A 391 7.18 6.69 -16.51
CA GLN A 391 7.09 8.13 -16.31
C GLN A 391 5.85 8.77 -16.94
N ASP A 392 5.36 8.20 -18.05
CA ASP A 392 4.17 8.68 -18.76
C ASP A 392 2.86 8.14 -18.19
N VAL A 393 2.93 7.21 -17.20
CA VAL A 393 1.75 6.64 -16.54
C VAL A 393 1.26 7.61 -15.48
N ILE A 394 0.52 8.62 -15.91
CA ILE A 394 -0.05 9.69 -15.08
C ILE A 394 -1.57 9.56 -15.10
N VAL A 395 -2.21 9.75 -13.94
CA VAL A 395 -3.68 9.79 -13.84
C VAL A 395 -4.16 11.10 -14.47
N ARG A 396 -4.88 11.00 -15.60
CA ARG A 396 -5.40 12.16 -16.35
C ARG A 396 -6.92 12.21 -16.43
N GLU A 397 -7.57 11.07 -16.28
CA GLU A 397 -9.01 10.89 -16.41
C GLU A 397 -9.55 10.23 -15.14
N GLU A 398 -10.80 10.48 -14.82
CA GLU A 398 -11.45 9.86 -13.67
C GLU A 398 -11.82 8.41 -13.96
N ASP A 399 -12.44 8.15 -15.11
CA ASP A 399 -12.87 6.81 -15.53
C ASP A 399 -12.71 6.63 -17.04
N CYS A 400 -11.86 5.71 -17.47
CA CYS A 400 -11.65 5.40 -18.89
C CYS A 400 -12.80 4.61 -19.54
N ASP A 401 -13.75 4.10 -18.75
CA ASP A 401 -14.97 3.46 -19.27
C ASP A 401 -16.07 4.50 -19.54
N VAL A 402 -15.84 5.75 -19.15
CA VAL A 402 -16.72 6.88 -19.41
C VAL A 402 -16.09 7.77 -20.48
N GLN A 403 -16.72 7.83 -21.64
CA GLN A 403 -16.29 8.71 -22.71
C GLN A 403 -16.98 10.06 -22.57
N VAL A 404 -16.19 11.14 -22.59
CA VAL A 404 -16.68 12.50 -22.51
C VAL A 404 -16.74 13.08 -23.92
N LEU A 405 -17.93 13.40 -24.38
CA LEU A 405 -18.16 14.10 -25.64
C LEU A 405 -18.40 15.57 -25.35
N ASN A 406 -17.46 16.41 -25.78
CA ASN A 406 -17.49 17.86 -25.58
C ASN A 406 -17.80 18.57 -26.89
N PHE A 407 -19.03 19.00 -27.04
CA PHE A 407 -19.52 19.66 -28.27
C PHE A 407 -18.92 21.05 -28.46
N ASP A 408 -18.47 21.74 -27.40
CA ASP A 408 -17.82 23.05 -27.52
C ASP A 408 -16.45 22.95 -28.18
N ARG A 409 -15.67 21.95 -27.81
CA ARG A 409 -14.36 21.71 -28.41
C ARG A 409 -14.47 21.39 -29.89
N GLU A 410 -15.51 20.67 -30.25
CA GLU A 410 -15.73 20.26 -31.63
C GLU A 410 -16.22 21.39 -32.52
N GLN A 411 -16.96 22.37 -31.98
CA GLN A 411 -17.30 23.58 -32.69
C GLN A 411 -16.07 24.43 -33.07
N SER A 412 -15.08 24.52 -32.20
CA SER A 412 -13.81 25.17 -32.52
C SER A 412 -13.06 24.45 -33.66
N ILE A 413 -13.24 23.13 -33.79
CA ILE A 413 -12.67 22.36 -34.89
C ILE A 413 -13.39 22.71 -36.21
N ILE A 414 -14.73 22.85 -36.20
CA ILE A 414 -15.50 23.27 -37.37
C ILE A 414 -15.06 24.69 -37.79
N ALA A 415 -14.96 25.61 -36.85
CA ALA A 415 -14.53 26.96 -37.13
C ALA A 415 -13.11 27.04 -37.73
N SER A 416 -12.26 26.04 -37.46
CA SER A 416 -10.89 25.98 -38.00
C SER A 416 -10.78 25.24 -39.34
N GLN A 417 -11.88 24.66 -39.87
CA GLN A 417 -11.87 23.99 -41.17
C GLN A 417 -11.44 24.95 -42.29
N PRO A 418 -10.64 24.46 -43.26
CA PRO A 418 -10.12 25.32 -44.35
C PRO A 418 -11.19 26.03 -45.16
N GLU A 419 -12.34 25.39 -45.37
CA GLU A 419 -13.46 25.95 -46.14
C GLU A 419 -14.12 27.12 -45.42
N VAL A 420 -14.43 26.98 -44.14
CA VAL A 420 -15.03 28.05 -43.32
C VAL A 420 -14.04 29.17 -43.17
N LYS A 421 -12.78 28.89 -42.88
CA LYS A 421 -11.71 29.86 -42.72
C LYS A 421 -11.43 30.64 -43.99
N ASN A 422 -11.39 29.95 -45.15
CA ASN A 422 -11.16 30.61 -46.44
C ASN A 422 -12.32 31.54 -46.83
N ARG A 423 -13.56 31.13 -46.55
CA ARG A 423 -14.72 31.99 -46.83
C ARG A 423 -14.75 33.24 -46.00
N ILE A 424 -14.45 33.14 -44.73
CA ILE A 424 -14.33 34.32 -43.84
C ILE A 424 -13.17 35.20 -44.27
N MET A 425 -12.02 34.60 -44.63
CA MET A 425 -10.88 35.38 -45.14
C MET A 425 -11.23 36.13 -46.42
N THR A 426 -12.08 35.58 -47.28
CA THR A 426 -12.58 36.24 -48.52
C THR A 426 -13.53 37.39 -48.17
N LEU A 427 -14.39 37.21 -47.17
CA LEU A 427 -15.33 38.22 -46.71
C LEU A 427 -14.72 39.33 -45.84
N LYS A 428 -13.60 39.04 -45.16
CA LYS A 428 -12.94 39.94 -44.23
C LYS A 428 -12.71 41.36 -44.76
N PRO A 429 -12.26 41.57 -46.02
CA PRO A 429 -12.09 42.95 -46.57
C PRO A 429 -13.41 43.72 -46.69
N HIS A 430 -14.53 43.04 -46.84
CA HIS A 430 -15.89 43.65 -46.97
C HIS A 430 -16.54 43.89 -45.63
N LEU A 431 -16.11 43.17 -44.57
CA LEU A 431 -16.64 43.27 -43.21
C LEU A 431 -15.87 44.31 -42.36
N LEU A 432 -14.59 44.50 -42.64
CA LEU A 432 -13.77 45.45 -41.89
C LEU A 432 -14.23 46.89 -42.18
N GLY A 433 -14.56 47.61 -41.09
CA GLY A 433 -15.06 48.99 -41.19
C GLY A 433 -16.55 49.12 -41.48
N ALA A 434 -17.25 48.03 -41.73
CA ALA A 434 -18.72 48.03 -41.88
C ALA A 434 -19.39 48.20 -40.50
N VAL A 435 -20.58 48.85 -40.48
CA VAL A 435 -21.35 49.08 -39.24
C VAL A 435 -22.47 48.05 -39.15
N LEU A 436 -22.65 47.41 -38.01
CA LEU A 436 -23.74 46.44 -37.79
C LEU A 436 -25.10 47.12 -37.77
N ASP A 437 -26.05 46.55 -38.54
CA ASP A 437 -27.43 47.05 -38.59
C ASP A 437 -28.36 46.37 -37.58
N GLU A 438 -27.98 45.15 -37.11
CA GLU A 438 -28.73 44.41 -36.10
C GLU A 438 -27.76 43.89 -35.05
N ASP A 439 -28.28 43.56 -33.84
CA ASP A 439 -27.49 42.89 -32.80
C ASP A 439 -27.17 41.49 -33.26
N VAL A 440 -25.92 41.07 -33.13
CA VAL A 440 -25.48 39.69 -33.41
C VAL A 440 -25.62 38.90 -32.15
N ILE A 441 -26.49 37.93 -32.15
CA ILE A 441 -26.83 37.08 -31.00
C ILE A 441 -26.20 35.68 -31.19
N ASP A 442 -25.52 35.18 -30.19
CA ASP A 442 -25.15 33.78 -30.17
C ASP A 442 -26.42 32.91 -30.02
N ARG A 443 -26.74 32.15 -31.06
CA ARG A 443 -27.93 31.34 -31.07
C ARG A 443 -27.95 30.25 -30.01
N ARG A 444 -26.79 29.94 -29.40
CA ARG A 444 -26.63 28.86 -28.43
C ARG A 444 -27.10 29.25 -27.04
N ASN A 445 -26.70 30.42 -26.58
CA ASN A 445 -27.00 30.91 -25.23
C ASN A 445 -27.93 32.14 -25.21
N GLY A 446 -28.15 32.76 -26.38
CA GLY A 446 -28.95 33.95 -26.49
C GLY A 446 -28.25 35.24 -26.08
N ASP A 447 -26.94 35.19 -25.86
CA ASP A 447 -26.14 36.38 -25.50
C ASP A 447 -25.87 37.24 -26.72
N ILE A 448 -25.84 38.54 -26.52
CA ILE A 448 -25.47 39.49 -27.55
C ILE A 448 -23.95 39.52 -27.68
N LEU A 449 -23.45 38.99 -28.82
CA LEU A 449 -22.02 38.97 -29.14
C LEU A 449 -21.53 40.35 -29.55
N LEU A 450 -22.26 41.01 -30.43
CA LEU A 450 -21.95 42.33 -30.94
C LEU A 450 -23.23 43.18 -31.01
N VAL A 451 -23.16 44.44 -30.61
CA VAL A 451 -24.30 45.35 -30.53
C VAL A 451 -24.48 46.10 -31.85
N LYS A 452 -25.73 46.33 -32.22
CA LYS A 452 -26.09 47.18 -33.36
C LYS A 452 -25.34 48.54 -33.31
N GLY A 453 -24.86 49.00 -34.48
CA GLY A 453 -24.15 50.25 -34.62
C GLY A 453 -22.64 50.16 -34.31
N LYS A 454 -22.14 48.97 -33.94
CA LYS A 454 -20.70 48.75 -33.79
C LYS A 454 -20.01 48.62 -35.13
N THR A 455 -18.89 49.32 -35.30
CA THR A 455 -18.01 49.17 -36.47
C THR A 455 -17.15 47.92 -36.27
N LEU A 456 -17.17 47.02 -37.25
CA LEU A 456 -16.46 45.72 -37.16
C LEU A 456 -14.96 45.91 -37.34
N ASP A 457 -14.22 45.39 -36.41
CA ASP A 457 -12.76 45.24 -36.45
C ASP A 457 -12.30 43.79 -36.77
N ALA A 458 -10.98 43.56 -36.78
CA ALA A 458 -10.42 42.26 -37.10
C ALA A 458 -10.70 41.20 -36.01
N ASP A 459 -10.85 41.64 -34.77
CA ASP A 459 -11.14 40.75 -33.63
C ASP A 459 -12.62 40.37 -33.64
N ASP A 460 -13.50 41.31 -34.01
CA ASP A 460 -14.92 41.04 -34.19
C ASP A 460 -15.19 39.97 -35.28
N VAL A 461 -14.48 40.05 -36.42
CA VAL A 461 -14.59 39.08 -37.50
C VAL A 461 -14.11 37.69 -37.01
N THR A 462 -13.10 37.63 -36.17
CA THR A 462 -12.60 36.40 -35.56
C THR A 462 -13.61 35.84 -34.56
N LEU A 463 -14.26 36.69 -33.78
CA LEU A 463 -15.32 36.34 -32.84
C LEU A 463 -16.52 35.72 -33.57
N LEU A 464 -16.97 36.36 -34.67
CA LEU A 464 -18.05 35.87 -35.51
C LEU A 464 -17.78 34.43 -36.03
N ASN A 465 -16.53 34.17 -36.42
CA ASN A 465 -16.12 32.81 -36.85
C ASN A 465 -16.15 31.80 -35.70
N HIS A 466 -15.61 32.21 -34.56
CA HIS A 466 -15.53 31.29 -33.39
C HIS A 466 -16.92 30.87 -32.89
N HIS A 467 -17.89 31.79 -32.97
CA HIS A 467 -19.28 31.52 -32.57
C HIS A 467 -20.15 30.97 -33.69
N LEU A 468 -19.58 30.63 -34.85
CA LEU A 468 -20.26 30.06 -36.01
C LEU A 468 -21.54 30.86 -36.42
N VAL A 469 -21.43 32.14 -36.43
CA VAL A 469 -22.54 33.04 -36.85
C VAL A 469 -22.85 32.82 -38.31
N GLU A 470 -24.14 32.57 -38.68
CA GLU A 470 -24.55 32.21 -40.02
C GLU A 470 -24.68 33.43 -40.95
N GLU A 471 -25.35 34.48 -40.49
CA GLU A 471 -25.62 35.68 -41.25
C GLU A 471 -25.40 36.95 -40.41
N ILE A 472 -24.91 37.97 -41.06
CA ILE A 472 -24.82 39.31 -40.47
C ILE A 472 -25.36 40.36 -41.44
N LYS A 473 -26.04 41.38 -40.91
CA LYS A 473 -26.46 42.56 -41.66
C LYS A 473 -25.56 43.74 -41.28
N VAL A 474 -24.98 44.29 -42.31
CA VAL A 474 -24.05 45.43 -42.12
C VAL A 474 -24.43 46.56 -43.07
N ILE A 475 -24.11 47.76 -42.63
CA ILE A 475 -24.18 48.97 -43.43
C ILE A 475 -22.76 49.29 -43.87
N ILE A 476 -22.53 49.29 -45.17
CA ILE A 476 -21.22 49.65 -45.72
C ILE A 476 -21.23 51.16 -45.95
N PRO A 477 -20.30 51.93 -45.30
CA PRO A 477 -20.23 53.38 -45.55
C PRO A 477 -19.88 53.64 -47.01
N SER A 478 -20.63 54.51 -47.67
CA SER A 478 -20.39 54.89 -49.08
C SER A 478 -19.09 55.69 -49.19
N ALA A 479 -18.31 55.44 -50.23
CA ALA A 479 -17.18 56.25 -50.57
C ALA A 479 -17.66 57.72 -50.90
N GLU A 480 -16.83 58.76 -50.59
CA GLU A 480 -17.18 60.14 -50.77
C GLU A 480 -17.77 60.44 -52.16
N GLY A 481 -19.12 60.62 -52.20
CA GLY A 481 -19.84 61.04 -53.44
C GLY A 481 -21.10 60.25 -53.78
N GLU A 482 -21.52 59.19 -53.10
CA GLU A 482 -22.77 58.49 -53.33
C GLU A 482 -23.76 58.64 -52.17
N GLU A 483 -25.04 59.01 -52.52
CA GLU A 483 -26.10 59.43 -51.58
C GLU A 483 -26.84 58.25 -50.85
N ALA A 484 -26.33 57.05 -50.77
CA ALA A 484 -27.02 56.01 -50.03
C ALA A 484 -26.09 55.00 -49.37
N GLU A 485 -26.20 54.87 -48.05
CA GLU A 485 -25.70 53.77 -47.29
C GLU A 485 -26.34 52.46 -47.81
N LYS A 486 -25.51 51.49 -48.26
CA LYS A 486 -26.03 50.20 -48.76
C LYS A 486 -26.07 49.19 -47.62
N GLN A 487 -27.30 48.80 -47.25
CA GLN A 487 -27.55 47.65 -46.40
C GLN A 487 -27.21 46.38 -47.16
N GLN A 488 -26.34 45.52 -46.60
CA GLN A 488 -25.97 44.24 -47.23
C GLN A 488 -25.95 43.14 -46.19
N THR A 489 -26.54 41.99 -46.54
CA THR A 489 -26.51 40.78 -45.73
C THR A 489 -25.40 39.88 -46.23
N PHE A 490 -24.52 39.48 -45.35
CA PHE A 490 -23.44 38.55 -45.64
C PHE A 490 -23.74 37.20 -44.98
N ASN A 491 -23.78 36.14 -45.78
CA ASN A 491 -23.85 34.74 -45.30
C ASN A 491 -22.41 34.27 -45.11
N LEU A 492 -22.03 33.90 -43.83
CA LEU A 492 -20.71 33.44 -43.46
C LEU A 492 -20.44 31.98 -43.82
N GLY A 493 -21.47 31.22 -44.28
CA GLY A 493 -21.35 29.87 -44.80
C GLY A 493 -21.08 28.81 -43.73
N THR A 494 -21.42 29.11 -42.49
CA THR A 494 -21.22 28.19 -41.36
C THR A 494 -22.35 27.16 -41.26
N ALA A 495 -23.54 27.45 -41.78
CA ALA A 495 -24.73 26.56 -41.74
C ALA A 495 -24.47 25.19 -42.37
N ASP A 496 -23.83 25.17 -43.55
CA ASP A 496 -23.51 23.90 -44.25
C ASP A 496 -22.51 23.05 -43.48
N ALA A 497 -21.48 23.67 -42.91
CA ALA A 497 -20.48 23.00 -42.10
C ALA A 497 -21.08 22.45 -40.81
N VAL A 498 -21.99 23.18 -40.15
CA VAL A 498 -22.73 22.73 -38.97
C VAL A 498 -23.66 21.59 -39.32
N ALA A 499 -24.36 21.66 -40.46
CA ALA A 499 -25.24 20.58 -40.91
C ALA A 499 -24.45 19.30 -41.22
N GLU A 500 -23.28 19.40 -41.85
CA GLU A 500 -22.41 18.26 -42.12
C GLU A 500 -21.87 17.68 -40.82
N TYR A 501 -21.42 18.50 -39.91
CA TYR A 501 -20.98 18.06 -38.56
C TYR A 501 -22.12 17.35 -37.81
N ASN A 502 -23.32 17.91 -37.75
CA ASN A 502 -24.45 17.29 -37.07
C ASN A 502 -24.83 15.94 -37.71
N ARG A 503 -24.67 15.80 -39.03
CA ARG A 503 -24.88 14.53 -39.72
C ARG A 503 -23.84 13.50 -39.35
N ALA A 504 -22.57 13.90 -39.33
CA ALA A 504 -21.45 13.05 -38.95
C ALA A 504 -21.56 12.64 -37.48
N MET A 505 -21.88 13.58 -36.58
CA MET A 505 -22.04 13.31 -35.14
C MET A 505 -23.28 12.45 -34.86
N ARG A 506 -24.39 12.66 -35.55
CA ARG A 506 -25.55 11.75 -35.45
C ARG A 506 -25.17 10.32 -35.83
N HIS A 507 -24.42 10.14 -36.90
CA HIS A 507 -23.90 8.84 -37.31
C HIS A 507 -22.98 8.27 -36.24
N HIS A 508 -22.08 9.05 -35.70
CA HIS A 508 -21.16 8.65 -34.62
C HIS A 508 -21.92 8.20 -33.36
N LEU A 509 -22.87 9.00 -32.88
CA LEU A 509 -23.71 8.67 -31.73
C LEU A 509 -24.53 7.39 -31.95
N THR A 510 -25.14 7.22 -33.13
CA THR A 510 -25.99 6.08 -33.43
C THR A 510 -25.25 4.79 -33.74
N VAL A 511 -23.99 4.83 -34.17
CA VAL A 511 -23.19 3.65 -34.48
C VAL A 511 -22.29 3.24 -33.30
N HIS A 512 -21.54 4.20 -32.71
CA HIS A 512 -20.55 3.88 -31.67
C HIS A 512 -21.12 3.87 -30.26
N PHE A 513 -22.21 4.62 -30.02
CA PHE A 513 -22.84 4.75 -28.70
C PHE A 513 -24.23 4.15 -28.61
N ALA A 514 -24.69 3.43 -29.66
CA ALA A 514 -26.00 2.78 -29.63
C ALA A 514 -26.19 1.86 -28.42
N GLY A 515 -27.26 2.06 -27.65
CA GLY A 515 -27.58 1.27 -26.46
C GLY A 515 -26.69 1.55 -25.24
N LYS A 516 -25.77 2.51 -25.32
CA LYS A 516 -24.98 2.95 -24.19
C LYS A 516 -25.76 3.94 -23.33
N LYS A 517 -25.43 4.03 -22.04
CA LYS A 517 -26.16 4.84 -21.07
C LYS A 517 -25.40 6.10 -20.68
N LEU A 518 -26.13 7.17 -20.45
CA LEU A 518 -25.58 8.40 -19.88
C LEU A 518 -25.13 8.15 -18.44
N GLU A 519 -23.91 8.58 -18.09
CA GLU A 519 -23.35 8.48 -16.73
C GLU A 519 -23.85 9.57 -15.80
N GLU A 520 -24.16 10.73 -16.36
CA GLU A 520 -24.65 11.91 -15.62
C GLU A 520 -25.86 12.53 -16.35
N ASP A 521 -26.61 13.36 -15.64
CA ASP A 521 -27.69 14.14 -16.21
C ASP A 521 -27.14 15.12 -17.25
N ALA A 522 -27.75 15.18 -18.43
CA ALA A 522 -27.36 16.12 -19.48
C ALA A 522 -28.19 17.38 -19.40
N TYR A 523 -27.52 18.52 -19.23
CA TYR A 523 -28.13 19.85 -19.11
C TYR A 523 -27.84 20.68 -20.35
N ASP A 524 -28.81 21.54 -20.73
CA ASP A 524 -28.57 22.58 -21.71
C ASP A 524 -27.74 23.71 -21.08
N ARG A 525 -27.26 24.68 -21.89
CA ARG A 525 -26.50 25.83 -21.38
C ARG A 525 -27.29 26.75 -20.47
N LYS A 526 -28.61 26.66 -20.47
CA LYS A 526 -29.50 27.42 -19.58
C LYS A 526 -29.72 26.71 -18.24
N GLY A 527 -29.15 25.52 -18.06
CA GLY A 527 -29.27 24.73 -16.84
C GLY A 527 -30.53 23.89 -16.75
N ASN A 528 -31.28 23.72 -17.84
CA ASN A 528 -32.46 22.85 -17.85
C ASN A 528 -32.01 21.40 -18.11
N LEU A 529 -32.61 20.46 -17.39
CA LEU A 529 -32.40 19.03 -17.62
C LEU A 529 -33.02 18.62 -18.95
N VAL A 530 -32.20 18.09 -19.87
CA VAL A 530 -32.64 17.58 -21.19
C VAL A 530 -32.79 16.07 -21.15
N LEU A 531 -31.78 15.35 -20.67
CA LEU A 531 -31.81 13.90 -20.55
C LEU A 531 -31.29 13.46 -19.16
N PRO A 532 -32.03 12.60 -18.45
CA PRO A 532 -31.60 12.15 -17.13
C PRO A 532 -30.51 11.06 -17.24
N LYS A 533 -29.72 10.91 -16.18
CA LYS A 533 -28.75 9.83 -15.99
C LYS A 533 -29.38 8.46 -16.25
N GLY A 534 -28.65 7.59 -16.93
CA GLY A 534 -29.10 6.23 -17.27
C GLY A 534 -29.94 6.14 -18.53
N THR A 535 -30.23 7.27 -19.22
CA THR A 535 -30.90 7.27 -20.52
C THR A 535 -30.03 6.55 -21.57
N GLU A 536 -30.61 5.62 -22.31
CA GLU A 536 -29.91 4.94 -23.42
C GLU A 536 -29.84 5.85 -24.65
N ILE A 537 -28.69 5.82 -25.31
CA ILE A 537 -28.50 6.57 -26.56
C ILE A 537 -29.20 5.80 -27.70
N THR A 538 -30.44 6.20 -27.95
CA THR A 538 -31.23 5.80 -29.11
C THR A 538 -31.07 6.83 -30.22
N PRO A 539 -31.47 6.55 -31.47
CA PRO A 539 -31.49 7.56 -32.53
C PRO A 539 -32.29 8.80 -32.17
N GLU A 540 -33.38 8.67 -31.39
CA GLU A 540 -34.19 9.79 -30.90
C GLU A 540 -33.47 10.59 -29.84
N ALA A 541 -32.77 9.92 -28.89
CA ALA A 541 -31.94 10.59 -27.89
C ALA A 541 -30.76 11.33 -28.55
N ALA A 542 -30.13 10.75 -29.59
CA ALA A 542 -29.07 11.40 -30.34
C ALA A 542 -29.57 12.67 -31.06
N GLU A 543 -30.82 12.65 -31.59
CA GLU A 543 -31.40 13.84 -32.17
C GLU A 543 -31.72 14.92 -31.14
N THR A 544 -32.20 14.51 -29.98
CA THR A 544 -32.43 15.41 -28.84
C THR A 544 -31.11 16.04 -28.36
N ILE A 545 -30.02 15.27 -28.26
CA ILE A 545 -28.69 15.77 -27.86
C ILE A 545 -28.20 16.84 -28.86
N LEU A 546 -28.34 16.60 -30.17
CA LEU A 546 -27.86 17.51 -31.20
C LEU A 546 -28.73 18.75 -31.39
N SER A 547 -30.06 18.65 -31.09
CA SER A 547 -31.00 19.76 -31.21
C SER A 547 -31.06 20.64 -29.95
N SER A 548 -30.77 20.05 -28.79
CA SER A 548 -30.74 20.77 -27.48
C SER A 548 -29.31 21.17 -27.19
N ASP A 549 -29.01 22.43 -27.16
CA ASP A 549 -27.67 23.02 -26.98
C ASP A 549 -26.94 22.48 -25.73
N ILE A 550 -26.61 21.19 -25.72
CA ILE A 550 -25.92 20.48 -24.64
C ILE A 550 -24.41 20.64 -24.85
N PRO A 551 -23.67 21.23 -23.91
CA PRO A 551 -22.24 21.45 -24.09
C PRO A 551 -21.40 20.17 -23.93
N LEU A 552 -21.87 19.22 -23.12
CA LEU A 552 -21.11 18.03 -22.73
C LEU A 552 -22.03 16.89 -22.34
N ILE A 553 -21.70 15.67 -22.79
CA ILE A 553 -22.32 14.43 -22.27
C ILE A 553 -21.24 13.43 -21.86
N LYS A 554 -21.53 12.63 -20.84
CA LYS A 554 -20.71 11.52 -20.40
C LYS A 554 -21.43 10.21 -20.64
N VAL A 555 -20.80 9.32 -21.39
CA VAL A 555 -21.40 8.05 -21.82
C VAL A 555 -20.58 6.89 -21.27
N ARG A 556 -21.22 5.92 -20.63
CA ARG A 556 -20.57 4.71 -20.13
C ARG A 556 -20.50 3.65 -21.23
N MET A 557 -19.32 3.12 -21.47
CA MET A 557 -19.08 2.17 -22.56
C MET A 557 -19.31 0.70 -22.16
N ASP A 558 -19.19 0.35 -20.87
CA ASP A 558 -19.32 -1.02 -20.32
C ASP A 558 -18.45 -2.06 -21.05
N GLN A 559 -17.23 -1.69 -21.38
CA GLN A 559 -16.30 -2.52 -22.17
C GLN A 559 -15.01 -2.86 -21.40
N MET A 560 -15.01 -2.69 -20.08
CA MET A 560 -13.81 -2.90 -19.29
C MET A 560 -13.49 -4.38 -19.12
N GLU A 561 -12.24 -4.73 -19.42
CA GLU A 561 -11.62 -5.99 -19.06
C GLU A 561 -10.82 -5.81 -17.78
N GLY A 562 -11.02 -6.68 -16.78
CA GLY A 562 -10.26 -6.65 -15.55
C GLY A 562 -9.18 -7.70 -15.52
N VAL A 563 -8.34 -7.60 -14.49
CA VAL A 563 -7.32 -8.59 -14.17
C VAL A 563 -7.82 -9.43 -13.00
N GLU A 564 -7.71 -10.76 -13.11
CA GLU A 564 -8.00 -11.67 -12.02
C GLU A 564 -6.84 -11.65 -11.02
N VAL A 565 -7.14 -11.33 -9.77
CA VAL A 565 -6.18 -11.24 -8.67
C VAL A 565 -6.45 -12.35 -7.68
N SER A 566 -5.40 -13.10 -7.28
CA SER A 566 -5.42 -14.14 -6.26
C SER A 566 -4.31 -13.92 -5.24
N LYS A 567 -4.35 -14.60 -4.11
CA LYS A 567 -3.23 -14.62 -3.14
C LYS A 567 -1.96 -15.15 -3.80
N ILE A 568 -0.80 -14.66 -3.35
CA ILE A 568 0.51 -15.16 -3.79
C ILE A 568 1.07 -16.07 -2.71
N GLU A 569 1.37 -17.30 -3.09
CA GLU A 569 1.98 -18.31 -2.21
C GLU A 569 3.32 -18.76 -2.78
N GLU A 570 4.30 -18.90 -1.93
CA GLU A 570 5.59 -19.52 -2.26
C GLU A 570 5.87 -20.65 -1.27
N ASN A 571 6.08 -21.85 -1.77
CA ASN A 571 6.31 -23.06 -0.95
C ASN A 571 5.21 -23.34 0.11
N GLY A 572 3.95 -22.98 -0.22
CA GLY A 572 2.80 -23.17 0.67
C GLY A 572 2.72 -22.17 1.82
N GLN A 573 3.48 -21.08 1.75
CA GLN A 573 3.33 -19.93 2.66
C GLN A 573 2.82 -18.72 1.90
N PRO A 574 1.77 -18.04 2.37
CA PRO A 574 1.28 -16.83 1.73
C PRO A 574 2.31 -15.71 1.89
N ILE A 575 2.78 -15.18 0.75
CA ILE A 575 3.65 -13.99 0.69
C ILE A 575 2.79 -12.73 0.78
N GLU A 576 1.71 -12.70 0.00
CA GLU A 576 0.73 -11.62 -0.01
C GLU A 576 -0.68 -12.20 0.06
N SER A 577 -1.49 -11.67 0.98
CA SER A 577 -2.90 -12.04 1.12
C SER A 577 -3.73 -11.51 -0.05
N LEU A 578 -4.91 -12.08 -0.29
CA LEU A 578 -5.84 -11.52 -1.26
C LEU A 578 -6.27 -10.12 -0.83
N ALA A 579 -6.55 -9.92 0.46
CA ALA A 579 -6.95 -8.63 1.01
C ALA A 579 -5.92 -7.52 0.72
N ASP A 580 -4.62 -7.77 0.93
CA ASP A 580 -3.56 -6.79 0.63
C ASP A 580 -3.50 -6.42 -0.85
N ARG A 581 -3.88 -7.33 -1.74
CA ARG A 581 -3.82 -7.14 -3.19
C ARG A 581 -5.03 -6.44 -3.78
N ILE A 582 -6.20 -6.55 -3.16
CA ILE A 582 -7.45 -5.95 -3.66
C ILE A 582 -7.81 -4.65 -2.94
N ALA A 583 -7.27 -4.39 -1.76
CA ALA A 583 -7.49 -3.16 -1.01
C ALA A 583 -7.12 -1.94 -1.85
N GLY A 584 -8.02 -0.95 -1.92
CA GLY A 584 -7.84 0.25 -2.72
C GLY A 584 -8.03 0.09 -4.23
N ARG A 585 -8.48 -1.09 -4.72
CA ARG A 585 -8.83 -1.32 -6.13
C ARG A 585 -10.33 -1.30 -6.33
N CYS A 586 -10.76 -1.10 -7.57
CA CYS A 586 -12.18 -1.10 -7.94
C CYS A 586 -12.55 -2.45 -8.56
N PRO A 587 -13.60 -3.15 -8.05
CA PRO A 587 -14.08 -4.39 -8.64
C PRO A 587 -14.84 -4.11 -9.93
N LEU A 588 -14.87 -5.07 -10.85
CA LEU A 588 -15.62 -4.98 -12.12
C LEU A 588 -17.11 -5.27 -11.96
N GLU A 589 -17.46 -6.05 -10.97
CA GLU A 589 -18.82 -6.49 -10.66
C GLU A 589 -19.10 -6.27 -9.19
N ASP A 590 -20.36 -6.24 -8.81
CA ASP A 590 -20.75 -6.17 -7.41
C ASP A 590 -20.30 -7.44 -6.70
N VAL A 591 -19.55 -7.30 -5.62
CA VAL A 591 -19.06 -8.40 -4.79
C VAL A 591 -20.09 -8.68 -3.70
N VAL A 592 -20.74 -9.84 -3.78
CA VAL A 592 -21.83 -10.21 -2.89
C VAL A 592 -21.36 -11.26 -1.89
N ASN A 593 -21.72 -11.13 -0.62
CA ASN A 593 -21.46 -12.16 0.38
C ASN A 593 -22.26 -13.43 0.02
N PRO A 594 -21.62 -14.57 -0.23
CA PRO A 594 -22.33 -15.80 -0.63
C PRO A 594 -23.26 -16.35 0.45
N ASP A 595 -23.02 -16.01 1.72
CA ASP A 595 -23.79 -16.54 2.87
C ASP A 595 -25.01 -15.67 3.20
N THR A 596 -24.88 -14.33 3.09
CA THR A 596 -25.92 -13.37 3.48
C THR A 596 -26.66 -12.75 2.29
N GLY A 597 -26.08 -12.77 1.09
CA GLY A 597 -26.60 -12.10 -0.11
C GLY A 597 -26.41 -10.57 -0.09
N GLU A 598 -25.73 -10.01 0.90
CA GLU A 598 -25.45 -8.57 0.98
C GLU A 598 -24.27 -8.18 0.10
N ILE A 599 -24.31 -6.98 -0.47
CA ILE A 599 -23.21 -6.44 -1.29
C ILE A 599 -22.11 -5.95 -0.35
N ILE A 600 -20.93 -6.60 -0.41
CA ILE A 600 -19.73 -6.20 0.34
C ILE A 600 -19.08 -4.98 -0.34
N ALA A 601 -18.91 -5.03 -1.65
CA ALA A 601 -18.32 -3.95 -2.44
C ALA A 601 -19.07 -3.76 -3.75
N LYS A 602 -19.34 -2.51 -4.13
CA LYS A 602 -20.05 -2.19 -5.37
C LYS A 602 -19.11 -2.08 -6.55
N LYS A 603 -19.62 -2.38 -7.75
CA LYS A 603 -18.93 -2.19 -9.02
C LYS A 603 -18.35 -0.78 -9.12
N ASN A 604 -17.08 -0.67 -9.53
CA ASN A 604 -16.37 0.59 -9.77
C ASN A 604 -16.22 1.52 -8.54
N GLU A 605 -16.53 1.05 -7.33
CA GLU A 605 -16.20 1.73 -6.09
C GLU A 605 -14.90 1.16 -5.50
N GLU A 606 -14.15 1.96 -4.76
CA GLU A 606 -12.90 1.53 -4.14
C GLU A 606 -13.18 0.56 -2.98
N ILE A 607 -12.49 -0.59 -2.96
CA ILE A 607 -12.57 -1.57 -1.89
C ILE A 607 -11.78 -1.06 -0.69
N THR A 608 -12.44 -0.88 0.46
CA THR A 608 -11.78 -0.51 1.71
C THR A 608 -11.01 -1.70 2.31
N ASP A 609 -10.11 -1.42 3.25
CA ASP A 609 -9.33 -2.47 3.91
C ASP A 609 -10.22 -3.48 4.67
N ASP A 610 -11.31 -3.01 5.29
CA ASP A 610 -12.26 -3.86 6.02
C ASP A 610 -13.08 -4.75 5.06
N GLN A 611 -13.54 -4.17 3.94
CA GLN A 611 -14.21 -4.92 2.88
C GLN A 611 -13.27 -5.96 2.24
N ALA A 612 -12.00 -5.61 2.03
CA ALA A 612 -11.01 -6.53 1.48
C ALA A 612 -10.77 -7.73 2.41
N ALA A 613 -10.70 -7.50 3.73
CA ALA A 613 -10.57 -8.56 4.72
C ALA A 613 -11.82 -9.46 4.81
N GLU A 614 -13.01 -8.91 4.53
CA GLU A 614 -14.25 -9.69 4.45
C GLU A 614 -14.30 -10.51 3.16
N ILE A 615 -13.94 -9.92 2.02
CA ILE A 615 -13.89 -10.61 0.72
C ILE A 615 -12.93 -11.80 0.76
N GLU A 616 -11.76 -11.67 1.40
CA GLU A 616 -10.79 -12.76 1.52
C GLU A 616 -11.33 -14.01 2.25
N LYS A 617 -12.33 -13.85 3.12
CA LYS A 617 -12.95 -14.99 3.82
C LYS A 617 -13.81 -15.87 2.90
N HIS A 618 -14.34 -15.28 1.82
CA HIS A 618 -15.32 -15.94 0.93
C HIS A 618 -14.79 -16.20 -0.47
N TYR A 619 -13.74 -15.50 -0.90
CA TYR A 619 -13.21 -15.56 -2.26
C TYR A 619 -11.71 -15.83 -2.28
N ASP A 620 -11.27 -16.73 -3.14
CA ASP A 620 -9.85 -16.98 -3.41
C ASP A 620 -9.30 -16.09 -4.51
N LYS A 621 -10.18 -15.54 -5.36
CA LYS A 621 -9.85 -14.73 -6.53
C LYS A 621 -10.91 -13.67 -6.76
N LEU A 622 -10.50 -12.51 -7.25
CA LEU A 622 -11.39 -11.42 -7.61
C LEU A 622 -10.95 -10.73 -8.91
N LYS A 623 -11.90 -10.36 -9.76
CA LYS A 623 -11.62 -9.53 -10.94
C LYS A 623 -11.69 -8.06 -10.55
N VAL A 624 -10.58 -7.36 -10.73
CA VAL A 624 -10.47 -5.93 -10.41
C VAL A 624 -9.95 -5.14 -11.62
N ARG A 625 -10.23 -3.85 -11.64
CA ARG A 625 -9.67 -2.93 -12.63
C ARG A 625 -8.15 -2.82 -12.43
N SER A 626 -7.43 -2.63 -13.53
CA SER A 626 -5.97 -2.55 -13.52
C SER A 626 -5.46 -1.51 -14.51
N ILE A 627 -4.30 -0.92 -14.21
CA ILE A 627 -3.59 -0.06 -15.16
C ILE A 627 -3.21 -0.79 -16.45
N LEU A 628 -3.03 -2.12 -16.38
CA LEU A 628 -2.67 -2.96 -17.54
C LEU A 628 -3.81 -3.09 -18.57
N THR A 629 -5.04 -2.89 -18.14
CA THR A 629 -6.24 -2.97 -18.99
C THR A 629 -6.93 -1.62 -19.13
N CYS A 630 -6.28 -0.55 -18.70
CA CYS A 630 -6.82 0.81 -18.83
C CYS A 630 -6.90 1.21 -20.32
N ARG A 631 -8.02 1.82 -20.71
CA ARG A 631 -8.29 2.28 -22.07
C ARG A 631 -8.12 3.80 -22.28
N SER A 632 -7.53 4.49 -21.29
CA SER A 632 -7.22 5.91 -21.44
C SER A 632 -6.26 6.13 -22.62
N ALA A 633 -6.53 7.13 -23.44
CA ALA A 633 -5.69 7.45 -24.61
C ALA A 633 -4.29 7.93 -24.21
N HIS A 634 -4.18 8.60 -23.07
CA HIS A 634 -2.93 9.13 -22.55
C HIS A 634 -2.88 8.91 -21.03
N GLY A 635 -1.90 8.14 -20.57
CA GLY A 635 -1.76 7.82 -19.16
C GLY A 635 -2.75 6.74 -18.69
N VAL A 636 -3.29 6.92 -17.50
CA VAL A 636 -4.27 5.98 -16.89
C VAL A 636 -5.41 6.76 -16.24
N CYS A 637 -6.54 6.10 -16.00
CA CYS A 637 -7.64 6.70 -15.25
C CYS A 637 -7.53 6.39 -13.74
N ALA A 638 -8.16 7.22 -12.91
CA ALA A 638 -8.13 7.08 -11.46
C ALA A 638 -8.70 5.73 -10.99
N LYS A 639 -9.81 5.27 -11.57
CA LYS A 639 -10.43 3.98 -11.17
C LYS A 639 -9.58 2.76 -11.53
N CYS A 640 -8.83 2.78 -12.63
CA CYS A 640 -7.89 1.70 -12.98
C CYS A 640 -6.61 1.76 -12.15
N TYR A 641 -6.20 2.94 -11.73
CA TYR A 641 -5.07 3.15 -10.83
C TYR A 641 -5.42 2.69 -9.41
N GLY A 642 -6.61 3.01 -8.93
CA GLY A 642 -7.07 2.74 -7.58
C GLY A 642 -6.72 3.85 -6.59
N ARG A 643 -6.64 3.49 -5.31
CA ARG A 643 -6.39 4.42 -4.21
C ARG A 643 -5.07 5.20 -4.40
N ASN A 644 -5.10 6.49 -4.10
CA ASN A 644 -3.89 7.27 -3.97
C ASN A 644 -3.12 6.82 -2.73
N LEU A 645 -1.92 6.27 -2.91
CA LEU A 645 -1.12 5.72 -1.81
C LEU A 645 -0.38 6.80 -1.00
N ALA A 646 -0.40 8.05 -1.45
CA ALA A 646 0.27 9.17 -0.79
C ALA A 646 -0.64 9.94 0.19
N THR A 647 -1.96 9.76 0.11
CA THR A 647 -2.95 10.51 0.93
C THR A 647 -3.78 9.61 1.82
#